data_4bb77bfc33acdfe5d932f55a2f553523
#
_entry.id   4bb77bfc33acdfe5d932f55a2f553523
#
_cell.length_a   1.000
_cell.length_b   1.000
_cell.length_c   1.000
_cell.angle_alpha   90.00
_cell.angle_beta   90.00
_cell.angle_gamma   90.00
#
_symmetry.space_group_name_H-M   'P 1'
#
loop_
_entity.id
_entity.type
_entity.pdbx_description
1 polymer ?
#
loop_
_entity_poly.entity_id
_entity_poly.type
_entity_poly.pdbx_seq_one_letter_code
_entity_poly.pdbx_strand_id
1 'polypeptide(L)'
;MKQLCLLLTGIMTFLCGSAQNLAINSTGASPDANAILDVQSNNKGILIPRMTTAERMSIPATRGLLVYDITTNSFWYNTGVEWKSIATGIALSTTGAWLLNGNAGTDTSNFLGTTDDMPLRFRVNNIPSGLIDHNLGNSFFGYSAGLVTTGRENTAVGQQALLQNTTGQFNTALGYQALNSNTTGANNTATGHRALYKNTGGKFNTASGHWAMYYNTTGSSNTAIGQYAMYSNTTGQNNTAVGLEAMYSGKTGHDNTAVGYRSLYNDVNGWNNVAVGKEALLSNTSGYNNTAVGAGALMQNTTGDANTAVGTGALGSNETGYNNTAVGIGALNNNISGIVNVAVGLEAGTGIKDGWFNTVIGTGSLIGGDGYYNTVVGFNNLVTTSNTYANTVVGSESYQGSRGSYNIVMGHQAMKSSDSVNFNIALGYQSMYYSSGSSNIALGTGSLMDNQGDANVAVGNFAMAFPAKSKYNTAIGTAAMGWSSGGNYNAALGHYTLHGNMGSYNTAVGDSALWRNGEGEYNTAVGAGANIARFDLTNITAIGAGAIVDASNKVRIGNSAVTVIEGQVPFTTTSDGRFKFNIHDDVKGLDFILQLRPVTYQFDVKRFDQALGSTADQKLYDDALQMRRSGFIAQEVEKAAMASGYNFSGIIKPKSPEGHYSLSYDAFVVPLVKAVQEQQEIIQSLENRMSEQEKINKELQRQLDELRQLIQHTHHKPGK
;
A
#
# COMPACT_ATOMS: atom_id res chain seq x y z
N MET A 1 10.79 -108.24 18.72
CA MET A 1 10.28 -109.63 18.62
C MET A 1 10.48 -110.51 19.88
N LYS A 2 11.25 -110.11 20.90
CA LYS A 2 11.45 -110.93 22.10
C LYS A 2 10.45 -110.71 23.27
N GLN A 3 9.59 -109.73 23.23
CA GLN A 3 8.58 -109.45 24.28
C GLN A 3 7.15 -109.91 23.93
N LEU A 4 6.92 -110.37 22.71
CA LEU A 4 5.59 -110.86 22.31
C LEU A 4 5.42 -112.35 22.50
N CYS A 5 6.52 -113.16 22.67
CA CYS A 5 6.45 -114.54 22.91
C CYS A 5 6.20 -114.95 24.37
N LEU A 6 6.40 -114.07 25.35
CA LEU A 6 6.15 -114.42 26.78
C LEU A 6 4.68 -114.19 27.23
N LEU A 7 3.80 -113.60 26.39
CA LEU A 7 2.42 -113.41 26.74
C LEU A 7 1.46 -114.47 26.17
N LEU A 8 1.96 -115.43 25.33
CA LEU A 8 1.14 -116.50 24.74
C LEU A 8 1.24 -117.84 25.46
N THR A 9 2.10 -118.07 26.45
CA THR A 9 2.25 -119.32 27.19
C THR A 9 1.61 -119.33 28.57
N GLY A 10 0.88 -118.26 28.96
CA GLY A 10 0.27 -118.13 30.27
C GLY A 10 -1.28 -118.25 30.32
N ILE A 11 -1.91 -118.55 29.21
CA ILE A 11 -3.40 -118.64 29.19
C ILE A 11 -3.80 -120.00 28.59
N MET A 12 -3.58 -121.08 29.31
CA MET A 12 -4.27 -122.34 29.12
C MET A 12 -4.47 -123.08 30.46
N THR A 13 -5.33 -122.50 31.31
CA THR A 13 -6.09 -123.21 32.36
C THR A 13 -7.40 -122.47 32.62
N PHE A 14 -8.45 -123.08 32.25
CA PHE A 14 -9.84 -122.96 32.60
C PHE A 14 -10.24 -121.88 33.65
N LEU A 15 -11.23 -121.00 33.21
CA LEU A 15 -12.44 -120.84 34.00
C LEU A 15 -13.50 -120.11 33.12
N CYS A 16 -14.67 -120.65 33.05
CA CYS A 16 -15.90 -119.99 32.59
C CYS A 16 -16.10 -118.74 33.41
N GLY A 17 -16.01 -117.61 32.79
CA GLY A 17 -16.30 -116.28 33.40
C GLY A 17 -16.70 -115.31 32.32
N SER A 18 -17.75 -114.56 32.58
CA SER A 18 -18.32 -113.53 31.81
C SER A 18 -17.29 -112.71 30.94
N ALA A 19 -17.67 -112.35 29.74
CA ALA A 19 -16.85 -111.61 28.79
C ALA A 19 -16.17 -110.42 29.46
N GLN A 20 -14.86 -110.49 29.67
CA GLN A 20 -14.04 -109.42 30.19
C GLN A 20 -13.59 -108.56 29.03
N ASN A 21 -13.67 -107.24 29.21
CA ASN A 21 -13.16 -106.27 28.26
C ASN A 21 -11.62 -106.44 28.11
N LEU A 22 -11.15 -106.33 26.88
CA LEU A 22 -9.74 -106.50 26.56
C LEU A 22 -9.10 -105.14 26.27
N ALA A 23 -8.05 -104.75 27.02
CA ALA A 23 -7.23 -103.66 26.71
C ALA A 23 -5.94 -104.06 26.06
N ILE A 24 -5.54 -103.41 24.98
CA ILE A 24 -4.24 -103.54 24.35
C ILE A 24 -3.58 -102.16 24.45
N ASN A 25 -2.72 -101.94 25.42
CA ASN A 25 -1.96 -100.74 25.62
C ASN A 25 -0.56 -100.99 26.16
N SER A 26 0.30 -100.04 26.11
CA SER A 26 1.67 -100.11 26.63
C SER A 26 1.81 -99.79 28.12
N THR A 27 0.78 -99.31 28.76
CA THR A 27 0.77 -98.78 30.14
C THR A 27 0.18 -99.76 31.16
N GLY A 28 -0.50 -100.85 30.73
CA GLY A 28 -1.17 -101.81 31.62
C GLY A 28 -2.50 -101.23 32.18
N ALA A 29 -3.01 -100.16 31.63
CA ALA A 29 -4.28 -99.53 32.02
C ALA A 29 -5.46 -100.43 31.72
N SER A 30 -6.47 -100.50 32.61
CA SER A 30 -7.71 -101.21 32.39
C SER A 30 -8.43 -100.69 31.18
N PRO A 31 -9.17 -101.51 30.41
CA PRO A 31 -9.98 -101.02 29.27
C PRO A 31 -11.10 -100.06 29.71
N ASP A 32 -11.50 -99.20 28.83
CA ASP A 32 -12.68 -98.35 29.06
C ASP A 32 -13.87 -99.24 29.37
N ALA A 33 -14.66 -98.90 30.39
CA ALA A 33 -15.79 -99.66 30.87
C ALA A 33 -16.90 -99.98 29.81
N ASN A 34 -16.93 -99.15 28.76
CA ASN A 34 -17.88 -99.22 27.66
C ASN A 34 -17.29 -99.94 26.40
N ALA A 35 -16.06 -100.38 26.44
CA ALA A 35 -15.40 -101.06 25.32
C ALA A 35 -15.11 -102.52 25.59
N ILE A 36 -15.51 -103.37 24.71
CA ILE A 36 -15.12 -104.83 24.77
C ILE A 36 -13.64 -104.99 24.36
N LEU A 37 -13.17 -104.10 23.45
CA LEU A 37 -11.80 -103.97 23.02
C LEU A 37 -11.36 -102.50 23.04
N ASP A 38 -10.45 -102.20 23.93
CA ASP A 38 -9.81 -100.85 24.03
C ASP A 38 -8.36 -100.96 23.58
N VAL A 39 -8.01 -100.19 22.50
CA VAL A 39 -6.65 -100.22 21.94
C VAL A 39 -6.06 -98.82 22.03
N GLN A 40 -5.11 -98.64 22.93
CA GLN A 40 -4.40 -97.38 23.14
C GLN A 40 -2.95 -97.48 22.79
N SER A 41 -2.52 -96.67 21.86
CA SER A 41 -1.13 -96.53 21.47
C SER A 41 -0.82 -95.18 20.89
N ASN A 42 0.34 -94.61 21.26
CA ASN A 42 0.76 -93.28 20.73
C ASN A 42 1.42 -93.39 19.34
N ASN A 43 1.82 -94.66 18.89
CA ASN A 43 2.57 -94.85 17.66
C ASN A 43 2.18 -96.09 16.87
N LYS A 44 1.12 -96.78 17.22
CA LYS A 44 0.60 -97.99 16.53
C LYS A 44 -0.92 -97.85 16.38
N GLY A 45 -1.44 -98.32 15.26
CA GLY A 45 -2.85 -98.42 14.99
C GLY A 45 -3.36 -99.86 14.96
N ILE A 46 -4.66 -99.99 14.77
CA ILE A 46 -5.33 -101.25 14.51
C ILE A 46 -5.33 -101.47 13.01
N LEU A 47 -4.88 -102.63 12.58
CA LEU A 47 -4.94 -102.99 11.18
C LEU A 47 -6.27 -103.73 10.95
N ILE A 48 -7.22 -103.06 10.40
CA ILE A 48 -8.55 -103.62 10.05
C ILE A 48 -8.34 -104.58 8.87
N PRO A 49 -9.13 -105.65 8.78
CA PRO A 49 -9.09 -106.53 7.63
C PRO A 49 -9.09 -105.80 6.31
N ARG A 50 -8.08 -106.04 5.47
CA ARG A 50 -7.84 -105.41 4.17
C ARG A 50 -8.19 -106.42 3.07
N MET A 51 -9.03 -105.97 2.12
CA MET A 51 -9.49 -106.81 1.03
C MET A 51 -9.85 -105.98 -0.19
N THR A 52 -9.94 -106.56 -1.32
CA THR A 52 -10.41 -105.90 -2.55
C THR A 52 -11.94 -105.67 -2.51
N THR A 53 -12.44 -104.82 -3.36
CA THR A 53 -13.90 -104.61 -3.51
C THR A 53 -14.60 -105.95 -3.83
N ALA A 54 -14.04 -106.81 -4.67
CA ALA A 54 -14.67 -108.06 -5.00
C ALA A 54 -14.72 -109.03 -3.78
N GLU A 55 -13.68 -109.11 -3.00
CA GLU A 55 -13.65 -109.92 -1.75
C GLU A 55 -14.66 -109.31 -0.72
N ARG A 56 -14.70 -108.03 -0.52
CA ARG A 56 -15.66 -107.36 0.36
C ARG A 56 -17.09 -107.69 -0.02
N MET A 57 -17.41 -107.59 -1.32
CA MET A 57 -18.74 -107.90 -1.82
C MET A 57 -19.16 -109.35 -1.70
N SER A 58 -18.18 -110.27 -1.58
CA SER A 58 -18.43 -111.72 -1.36
C SER A 58 -18.72 -112.07 0.10
N ILE A 59 -18.50 -111.19 1.06
CA ILE A 59 -18.83 -111.43 2.47
C ILE A 59 -20.30 -111.36 2.70
N PRO A 60 -20.99 -112.30 3.34
CA PRO A 60 -22.41 -112.19 3.68
C PRO A 60 -22.72 -110.92 4.47
N ALA A 61 -23.85 -110.27 4.16
CA ALA A 61 -24.23 -109.05 4.80
C ALA A 61 -24.42 -109.22 6.32
N THR A 62 -23.43 -108.86 7.07
CA THR A 62 -23.43 -108.91 8.54
C THR A 62 -23.24 -107.51 9.08
N ARG A 63 -24.28 -107.02 9.78
CA ARG A 63 -24.30 -105.69 10.32
C ARG A 63 -23.14 -105.43 11.29
N GLY A 64 -22.43 -104.30 11.07
CA GLY A 64 -21.32 -103.87 11.93
C GLY A 64 -19.92 -104.33 11.51
N LEU A 65 -19.79 -105.17 10.47
CA LEU A 65 -18.50 -105.47 9.92
C LEU A 65 -17.78 -104.25 9.40
N LEU A 66 -16.50 -104.04 9.78
CA LEU A 66 -15.63 -103.01 9.34
C LEU A 66 -14.46 -103.60 8.56
N VAL A 67 -14.22 -103.10 7.34
CA VAL A 67 -13.10 -103.57 6.51
C VAL A 67 -12.45 -102.33 5.82
N TYR A 68 -11.20 -102.50 5.43
CA TYR A 68 -10.47 -101.58 4.57
C TYR A 68 -10.45 -102.11 3.14
N ASP A 69 -11.15 -101.47 2.21
CA ASP A 69 -11.17 -101.88 0.81
C ASP A 69 -9.95 -101.25 0.10
N ILE A 70 -9.00 -102.12 -0.31
CA ILE A 70 -7.73 -101.72 -0.93
C ILE A 70 -7.91 -101.25 -2.39
N THR A 71 -9.01 -101.58 -3.05
CA THR A 71 -9.34 -101.15 -4.41
C THR A 71 -9.82 -99.72 -4.41
N THR A 72 -10.69 -99.41 -3.47
CA THR A 72 -11.24 -98.04 -3.33
C THR A 72 -10.44 -97.24 -2.35
N ASN A 73 -9.45 -97.74 -1.70
CA ASN A 73 -8.58 -97.12 -0.73
C ASN A 73 -9.36 -96.42 0.41
N SER A 74 -10.40 -97.09 0.92
CA SER A 74 -11.35 -96.55 1.87
C SER A 74 -11.87 -97.57 2.87
N PHE A 75 -12.31 -97.08 4.07
CA PHE A 75 -13.00 -97.90 5.04
C PHE A 75 -14.44 -98.10 4.66
N TRP A 76 -14.93 -99.30 4.84
CA TRP A 76 -16.30 -99.73 4.58
C TRP A 76 -16.91 -100.42 5.79
N TYR A 77 -18.14 -100.12 6.10
CA TYR A 77 -18.87 -100.89 7.10
C TYR A 77 -20.16 -101.47 6.48
N ASN A 78 -20.58 -102.61 6.98
CA ASN A 78 -21.80 -103.27 6.52
C ASN A 78 -22.96 -102.87 7.40
N THR A 79 -24.05 -102.45 6.80
CA THR A 79 -25.28 -102.04 7.49
C THR A 79 -26.21 -103.22 7.86
N GLY A 80 -25.87 -104.43 7.42
CA GLY A 80 -26.71 -105.57 7.46
C GLY A 80 -27.57 -105.83 6.19
N VAL A 81 -27.55 -104.83 5.28
CA VAL A 81 -28.21 -104.90 4.00
C VAL A 81 -27.24 -104.54 2.86
N GLU A 82 -26.37 -103.56 3.08
CA GLU A 82 -25.42 -103.04 2.09
C GLU A 82 -24.13 -102.59 2.75
N TRP A 83 -23.03 -102.47 1.95
CA TRP A 83 -21.79 -101.87 2.35
C TRP A 83 -21.82 -100.39 2.09
N LYS A 84 -21.48 -99.60 3.12
CA LYS A 84 -21.29 -98.16 3.00
C LYS A 84 -19.86 -97.70 3.30
N SER A 85 -19.29 -96.83 2.49
CA SER A 85 -17.99 -96.30 2.76
C SER A 85 -18.05 -95.35 3.95
N ILE A 86 -17.09 -95.43 4.85
CA ILE A 86 -16.81 -94.41 5.81
C ILE A 86 -16.04 -93.33 5.04
N ALA A 87 -16.65 -92.18 4.74
CA ALA A 87 -15.97 -91.04 4.12
C ALA A 87 -14.84 -90.60 5.04
N THR A 88 -13.59 -90.90 4.69
CA THR A 88 -12.38 -90.41 5.35
C THR A 88 -12.17 -88.95 4.83
N GLY A 89 -12.59 -87.98 5.60
CA GLY A 89 -12.71 -86.55 5.18
C GLY A 89 -14.00 -86.29 4.46
N ILE A 90 -14.60 -85.18 4.73
CA ILE A 90 -15.84 -84.76 4.09
C ILE A 90 -15.53 -84.61 2.59
N ALA A 91 -15.68 -85.63 1.82
CA ALA A 91 -15.99 -85.53 0.44
C ALA A 91 -17.49 -85.09 0.45
N LEU A 92 -17.76 -83.81 0.74
CA LEU A 92 -18.92 -83.15 0.19
C LEU A 92 -18.91 -83.56 -1.27
N SER A 93 -19.96 -84.16 -1.72
CA SER A 93 -20.22 -84.39 -3.14
C SER A 93 -19.59 -83.29 -3.97
N THR A 94 -18.62 -83.62 -4.81
CA THR A 94 -17.81 -82.76 -5.67
C THR A 94 -18.66 -82.05 -6.76
N THR A 95 -19.93 -81.99 -6.57
CA THR A 95 -20.82 -81.27 -7.42
C THR A 95 -21.25 -79.99 -6.75
N GLY A 96 -20.39 -78.92 -6.87
CA GLY A 96 -20.86 -77.55 -6.79
C GLY A 96 -20.96 -76.86 -5.43
N ALA A 97 -20.36 -77.36 -4.32
CA ALA A 97 -20.37 -76.65 -3.05
C ALA A 97 -19.04 -75.90 -2.77
N TRP A 98 -19.15 -74.62 -2.40
CA TRP A 98 -18.06 -73.84 -1.82
C TRP A 98 -17.98 -74.13 -0.31
N LEU A 99 -16.84 -74.62 0.14
CA LEU A 99 -16.65 -75.09 1.52
C LEU A 99 -16.43 -73.94 2.49
N LEU A 100 -16.95 -74.08 3.73
CA LEU A 100 -16.77 -73.07 4.78
C LEU A 100 -15.29 -72.79 5.12
N ASN A 101 -14.45 -73.80 4.98
CA ASN A 101 -12.99 -73.67 5.23
C ASN A 101 -12.21 -73.40 3.94
N GLY A 102 -12.86 -73.11 2.83
CA GLY A 102 -12.26 -72.97 1.52
C GLY A 102 -12.05 -74.26 0.77
N ASN A 103 -11.83 -74.18 -0.52
CA ASN A 103 -11.57 -75.35 -1.39
C ASN A 103 -10.07 -75.48 -1.65
N ALA A 104 -9.50 -76.59 -1.47
CA ALA A 104 -8.14 -76.93 -1.83
C ALA A 104 -8.07 -77.57 -3.24
N GLY A 105 -6.97 -77.37 -3.94
CA GLY A 105 -6.78 -77.90 -5.30
C GLY A 105 -7.53 -77.11 -6.37
N THR A 106 -7.79 -75.83 -6.10
CA THR A 106 -8.46 -74.92 -7.06
C THR A 106 -7.45 -74.47 -8.14
N ASP A 107 -7.93 -74.27 -9.35
CA ASP A 107 -7.19 -73.72 -10.49
C ASP A 107 -7.96 -72.54 -11.12
N THR A 108 -7.50 -72.01 -12.25
CA THR A 108 -8.11 -70.89 -12.92
C THR A 108 -9.53 -71.18 -13.50
N SER A 109 -9.97 -72.42 -13.50
CA SER A 109 -11.32 -72.80 -13.91
C SER A 109 -12.34 -72.77 -12.79
N ASN A 110 -11.91 -72.71 -11.51
CA ASN A 110 -12.78 -72.71 -10.34
C ASN A 110 -13.20 -71.27 -10.00
N PHE A 111 -14.46 -71.06 -9.79
CA PHE A 111 -15.03 -69.73 -9.42
C PHE A 111 -16.25 -69.88 -8.48
N LEU A 112 -16.54 -68.83 -7.71
CA LEU A 112 -17.79 -68.65 -7.02
C LEU A 112 -18.70 -67.78 -7.88
N GLY A 113 -19.73 -68.34 -8.55
CA GLY A 113 -20.54 -67.55 -9.46
C GLY A 113 -21.63 -68.40 -10.10
N THR A 114 -22.28 -67.80 -11.09
CA THR A 114 -23.32 -68.42 -11.93
C THR A 114 -22.73 -68.76 -13.29
N THR A 115 -23.22 -69.81 -13.92
CA THR A 115 -22.84 -70.21 -15.30
C THR A 115 -23.91 -69.85 -16.32
N ASP A 116 -25.01 -69.28 -15.86
CA ASP A 116 -26.12 -68.77 -16.63
C ASP A 116 -26.20 -67.25 -16.54
N ASP A 117 -27.10 -66.59 -17.29
CA ASP A 117 -27.29 -65.14 -17.37
C ASP A 117 -28.07 -64.59 -16.14
N MET A 118 -27.76 -65.11 -14.92
CA MET A 118 -28.43 -64.72 -13.67
C MET A 118 -27.45 -64.02 -12.70
N PRO A 119 -27.87 -62.97 -11.99
CA PRO A 119 -27.06 -62.26 -11.02
C PRO A 119 -26.63 -63.14 -9.85
N LEU A 120 -25.35 -63.03 -9.41
CA LEU A 120 -24.86 -63.66 -8.18
C LEU A 120 -25.42 -62.90 -6.96
N ARG A 121 -26.10 -63.63 -6.05
CA ARG A 121 -26.77 -63.06 -4.89
C ARG A 121 -26.23 -63.61 -3.58
N PHE A 122 -25.94 -62.75 -2.62
CA PHE A 122 -25.55 -63.09 -1.26
C PHE A 122 -26.71 -62.71 -0.29
N ARG A 123 -26.92 -63.49 0.73
CA ARG A 123 -27.95 -63.27 1.75
C ARG A 123 -27.45 -63.56 3.15
N VAL A 124 -27.85 -62.79 4.13
CA VAL A 124 -27.67 -62.99 5.56
C VAL A 124 -29.07 -63.04 6.20
N ASN A 125 -29.41 -64.14 6.93
CA ASN A 125 -30.72 -64.36 7.48
C ASN A 125 -31.85 -64.09 6.46
N ASN A 126 -31.67 -64.60 5.25
CA ASN A 126 -32.56 -64.46 4.10
C ASN A 126 -32.77 -63.01 3.59
N ILE A 127 -32.06 -62.00 4.12
CA ILE A 127 -32.10 -60.61 3.65
C ILE A 127 -30.99 -60.43 2.63
N PRO A 128 -31.27 -59.75 1.48
CA PRO A 128 -30.26 -59.39 0.48
C PRO A 128 -29.06 -58.66 1.13
N SER A 129 -27.86 -59.20 0.94
CA SER A 129 -26.66 -58.68 1.54
C SER A 129 -25.50 -58.53 0.54
N GLY A 130 -25.76 -58.93 -0.72
CA GLY A 130 -24.86 -58.72 -1.85
C GLY A 130 -25.47 -59.11 -3.16
N LEU A 131 -25.06 -58.44 -4.23
CA LEU A 131 -25.47 -58.63 -5.61
C LEU A 131 -24.33 -58.29 -6.56
N ILE A 132 -24.06 -59.17 -7.50
CA ILE A 132 -23.29 -58.85 -8.70
C ILE A 132 -24.18 -59.11 -9.87
N ASP A 133 -24.65 -58.08 -10.55
CA ASP A 133 -25.58 -58.11 -11.66
C ASP A 133 -24.93 -57.54 -12.90
N HIS A 134 -24.54 -58.40 -13.84
CA HIS A 134 -23.87 -57.99 -15.08
C HIS A 134 -24.85 -57.40 -16.10
N ASN A 135 -26.15 -57.72 -16.05
CA ASN A 135 -27.16 -57.23 -16.95
C ASN A 135 -27.47 -55.73 -16.70
N LEU A 136 -27.52 -55.33 -15.42
CA LEU A 136 -27.66 -53.93 -15.01
C LEU A 136 -26.33 -53.29 -14.62
N GLY A 137 -25.22 -54.06 -14.59
CA GLY A 137 -23.92 -53.52 -14.18
C GLY A 137 -23.83 -53.15 -12.69
N ASN A 138 -24.71 -53.69 -11.85
CA ASN A 138 -24.78 -53.35 -10.42
C ASN A 138 -23.89 -54.26 -9.58
N SER A 139 -23.17 -53.68 -8.60
CA SER A 139 -22.34 -54.42 -7.64
C SER A 139 -22.65 -53.96 -6.21
N PHE A 140 -23.29 -54.80 -5.40
CA PHE A 140 -23.71 -54.47 -4.04
C PHE A 140 -23.10 -55.45 -3.02
N PHE A 141 -22.57 -54.92 -1.90
CA PHE A 141 -22.03 -55.67 -0.77
C PHE A 141 -22.41 -54.98 0.56
N GLY A 142 -23.29 -55.62 1.35
CA GLY A 142 -23.74 -55.13 2.64
C GLY A 142 -25.23 -55.39 2.87
N TYR A 143 -25.62 -55.46 4.14
CA TYR A 143 -26.98 -55.73 4.55
C TYR A 143 -27.94 -54.70 3.97
N SER A 144 -28.89 -55.10 3.14
CA SER A 144 -29.88 -54.28 2.40
C SER A 144 -29.23 -53.23 1.47
N ALA A 145 -28.00 -53.45 1.00
CA ALA A 145 -27.40 -52.56 0.00
C ALA A 145 -28.16 -52.71 -1.34
N GLY A 146 -28.53 -51.56 -1.96
CA GLY A 146 -29.22 -51.50 -3.23
C GLY A 146 -30.57 -52.22 -3.28
N LEU A 147 -31.26 -52.36 -2.15
CA LEU A 147 -32.41 -53.27 -1.96
C LEU A 147 -33.53 -53.14 -3.01
N VAL A 148 -33.83 -51.90 -3.42
CA VAL A 148 -34.94 -51.64 -4.35
C VAL A 148 -34.44 -51.10 -5.72
N THR A 149 -33.15 -51.21 -6.00
CA THR A 149 -32.55 -50.61 -7.19
C THR A 149 -33.00 -51.29 -8.48
N THR A 150 -33.51 -50.52 -9.39
CA THR A 150 -33.80 -50.88 -10.79
C THR A 150 -32.92 -50.13 -11.78
N GLY A 151 -32.22 -49.10 -11.33
CA GLY A 151 -31.20 -48.35 -12.13
C GLY A 151 -29.99 -49.24 -12.39
N ARG A 152 -29.15 -48.83 -13.31
CA ARG A 152 -27.98 -49.57 -13.78
C ARG A 152 -26.65 -48.93 -13.33
N GLU A 153 -25.60 -49.71 -13.39
CA GLU A 153 -24.19 -49.29 -13.19
C GLU A 153 -23.98 -48.59 -11.84
N ASN A 154 -24.56 -49.17 -10.78
CA ASN A 154 -24.39 -48.71 -9.41
C ASN A 154 -23.47 -49.62 -8.61
N THR A 155 -22.61 -49.06 -7.80
CA THR A 155 -21.76 -49.77 -6.84
C THR A 155 -22.19 -49.34 -5.42
N ALA A 156 -22.57 -50.31 -4.55
CA ALA A 156 -22.86 -50.04 -3.15
C ALA A 156 -22.15 -51.04 -2.23
N VAL A 157 -21.32 -50.50 -1.34
CA VAL A 157 -20.60 -51.27 -0.32
C VAL A 157 -20.86 -50.67 1.05
N GLY A 158 -21.56 -51.44 1.91
CA GLY A 158 -21.93 -50.98 3.24
C GLY A 158 -23.39 -51.25 3.57
N GLN A 159 -23.71 -51.41 4.87
CA GLN A 159 -25.06 -51.62 5.32
C GLN A 159 -25.97 -50.47 4.87
N GLN A 160 -27.07 -50.80 4.17
CA GLN A 160 -28.08 -49.84 3.66
C GLN A 160 -27.51 -48.75 2.72
N ALA A 161 -26.34 -48.99 2.09
CA ALA A 161 -25.89 -48.13 1.00
C ALA A 161 -26.85 -48.25 -0.19
N LEU A 162 -27.23 -47.10 -0.81
CA LEU A 162 -28.26 -47.04 -1.89
C LEU A 162 -29.58 -47.76 -1.57
N LEU A 163 -30.01 -47.79 -0.30
CA LEU A 163 -31.18 -48.54 0.16
C LEU A 163 -32.43 -48.21 -0.64
N GLN A 164 -32.73 -46.92 -0.87
CA GLN A 164 -33.97 -46.45 -1.52
C GLN A 164 -33.75 -46.06 -2.99
N ASN A 165 -32.64 -46.41 -3.60
CA ASN A 165 -32.40 -46.10 -4.99
C ASN A 165 -33.39 -46.82 -5.88
N THR A 166 -34.21 -46.07 -6.66
CA THR A 166 -35.14 -46.68 -7.61
C THR A 166 -34.54 -46.68 -9.00
N THR A 167 -34.58 -45.56 -9.72
CA THR A 167 -34.13 -45.46 -11.11
C THR A 167 -32.74 -44.78 -11.24
N GLY A 168 -32.14 -44.36 -10.12
CA GLY A 168 -30.80 -43.73 -10.13
C GLY A 168 -29.73 -44.63 -10.73
N GLN A 169 -28.85 -44.09 -11.56
CA GLN A 169 -27.81 -44.79 -12.32
C GLN A 169 -26.44 -44.19 -12.06
N PHE A 170 -25.37 -45.00 -12.33
CA PHE A 170 -23.97 -44.56 -12.25
C PHE A 170 -23.57 -44.03 -10.86
N ASN A 171 -24.17 -44.55 -9.80
CA ASN A 171 -23.84 -44.11 -8.44
C ASN A 171 -22.83 -45.07 -7.77
N THR A 172 -21.88 -44.49 -7.04
CA THR A 172 -20.94 -45.24 -6.18
C THR A 172 -21.20 -44.83 -4.73
N ALA A 173 -21.60 -45.81 -3.90
CA ALA A 173 -21.85 -45.61 -2.47
C ALA A 173 -20.99 -46.55 -1.64
N LEU A 174 -20.01 -46.01 -0.92
CA LEU A 174 -19.09 -46.76 -0.08
C LEU A 174 -19.21 -46.25 1.37
N GLY A 175 -19.85 -47.01 2.23
CA GLY A 175 -20.03 -46.70 3.65
C GLY A 175 -21.42 -47.02 4.18
N TYR A 176 -21.56 -47.04 5.51
CA TYR A 176 -22.82 -47.20 6.18
C TYR A 176 -23.82 -46.09 5.76
N GLN A 177 -24.97 -46.49 5.19
CA GLN A 177 -26.02 -45.58 4.72
C GLN A 177 -25.55 -44.50 3.73
N ALA A 178 -24.49 -44.69 2.98
CA ALA A 178 -24.12 -43.79 1.89
C ALA A 178 -25.22 -43.81 0.80
N LEU A 179 -25.66 -42.60 0.31
CA LEU A 179 -26.76 -42.44 -0.66
C LEU A 179 -28.05 -43.18 -0.29
N ASN A 180 -28.30 -43.35 1.01
CA ASN A 180 -29.42 -44.18 1.51
C ASN A 180 -30.78 -43.82 0.91
N SER A 181 -31.12 -42.52 0.82
CA SER A 181 -32.41 -42.00 0.36
C SER A 181 -32.42 -41.63 -1.13
N ASN A 182 -31.37 -41.97 -1.88
CA ASN A 182 -31.35 -41.70 -3.32
C ASN A 182 -32.49 -42.39 -4.02
N THR A 183 -33.25 -41.67 -4.86
CA THR A 183 -34.33 -42.26 -5.66
C THR A 183 -34.02 -42.25 -7.15
N THR A 184 -33.83 -41.05 -7.70
CA THR A 184 -33.60 -40.79 -9.12
C THR A 184 -32.23 -40.14 -9.41
N GLY A 185 -31.47 -39.77 -8.35
CA GLY A 185 -30.17 -39.15 -8.47
C GLY A 185 -29.17 -40.05 -9.20
N ALA A 186 -28.36 -39.48 -10.06
CA ALA A 186 -27.42 -40.21 -10.92
C ALA A 186 -26.01 -39.59 -10.91
N ASN A 187 -25.00 -40.43 -11.25
CA ASN A 187 -23.63 -39.99 -11.33
C ASN A 187 -23.07 -39.43 -10.00
N ASN A 188 -23.49 -39.97 -8.87
CA ASN A 188 -23.03 -39.54 -7.56
C ASN A 188 -21.98 -40.51 -7.01
N THR A 189 -20.96 -39.96 -6.38
CA THR A 189 -19.96 -40.72 -5.61
C THR A 189 -20.07 -40.35 -4.14
N ALA A 190 -20.41 -41.30 -3.28
CA ALA A 190 -20.52 -41.11 -1.84
C ALA A 190 -19.61 -42.09 -1.11
N THR A 191 -18.61 -41.59 -0.45
CA THR A 191 -17.65 -42.39 0.34
C THR A 191 -17.66 -41.92 1.79
N GLY A 192 -18.09 -42.76 2.71
CA GLY A 192 -18.14 -42.45 4.14
C GLY A 192 -19.47 -42.72 4.79
N HIS A 193 -19.48 -42.74 6.13
CA HIS A 193 -20.71 -42.93 6.93
C HIS A 193 -21.69 -41.84 6.63
N ARG A 194 -22.88 -42.21 6.08
CA ARG A 194 -24.00 -41.31 5.71
C ARG A 194 -23.65 -40.17 4.74
N ALA A 195 -22.62 -40.34 3.91
CA ALA A 195 -22.34 -39.40 2.82
C ALA A 195 -23.55 -39.37 1.86
N LEU A 196 -24.02 -38.17 1.46
CA LEU A 196 -25.20 -37.94 0.61
C LEU A 196 -26.48 -38.67 1.11
N TYR A 197 -26.64 -38.81 2.42
CA TYR A 197 -27.69 -39.64 3.02
C TYR A 197 -29.10 -39.26 2.55
N LYS A 198 -29.46 -37.97 2.48
CA LYS A 198 -30.79 -37.44 2.09
C LYS A 198 -30.93 -37.19 0.59
N ASN A 199 -29.93 -37.45 -0.22
CA ASN A 199 -30.03 -37.21 -1.65
C ASN A 199 -31.24 -37.94 -2.24
N THR A 200 -32.11 -37.25 -2.95
CA THR A 200 -33.26 -37.84 -3.64
C THR A 200 -33.09 -37.82 -5.16
N GLY A 201 -32.86 -36.62 -5.72
CA GLY A 201 -32.75 -36.40 -7.16
C GLY A 201 -31.43 -35.71 -7.61
N GLY A 202 -30.58 -35.29 -6.68
CA GLY A 202 -29.29 -34.63 -7.00
C GLY A 202 -28.37 -35.49 -7.84
N LYS A 203 -27.67 -34.88 -8.80
CA LYS A 203 -26.80 -35.56 -9.78
C LYS A 203 -25.38 -35.00 -9.78
N PHE A 204 -24.42 -35.80 -10.23
CA PHE A 204 -23.03 -35.40 -10.41
C PHE A 204 -22.36 -34.89 -9.12
N ASN A 205 -22.76 -35.41 -7.95
CA ASN A 205 -22.17 -35.03 -6.68
C ASN A 205 -21.07 -35.99 -6.26
N THR A 206 -20.00 -35.46 -5.70
CA THR A 206 -18.94 -36.23 -5.05
C THR A 206 -18.90 -35.87 -3.56
N ALA A 207 -19.18 -36.82 -2.68
CA ALA A 207 -19.14 -36.65 -1.24
C ALA A 207 -18.19 -37.69 -0.62
N SER A 208 -17.11 -37.23 -0.01
CA SER A 208 -16.13 -38.09 0.64
C SER A 208 -15.88 -37.60 2.08
N GLY A 209 -16.42 -38.31 3.05
CA GLY A 209 -16.30 -37.99 4.48
C GLY A 209 -17.52 -38.39 5.28
N HIS A 210 -17.35 -38.44 6.61
CA HIS A 210 -18.45 -38.67 7.55
C HIS A 210 -19.45 -37.54 7.47
N TRP A 211 -20.69 -37.83 7.09
CA TRP A 211 -21.79 -36.90 6.92
C TRP A 211 -21.56 -35.79 5.88
N ALA A 212 -20.66 -36.00 4.93
CA ALA A 212 -20.49 -35.07 3.81
C ALA A 212 -21.79 -35.00 3.00
N MET A 213 -22.30 -33.78 2.72
CA MET A 213 -23.57 -33.51 2.01
C MET A 213 -24.78 -34.25 2.55
N TYR A 214 -24.87 -34.40 3.88
CA TYR A 214 -25.92 -35.24 4.52
C TYR A 214 -27.33 -34.84 4.11
N TYR A 215 -27.67 -33.54 4.08
CA TYR A 215 -29.02 -33.04 3.77
C TYR A 215 -29.27 -32.74 2.30
N ASN A 216 -28.31 -32.99 1.40
CA ASN A 216 -28.54 -32.76 -0.02
C ASN A 216 -29.82 -33.47 -0.50
N THR A 217 -30.70 -32.76 -1.20
CA THR A 217 -31.92 -33.35 -1.78
C THR A 217 -31.86 -33.39 -3.30
N THR A 218 -31.78 -32.23 -3.94
CA THR A 218 -31.74 -32.08 -5.40
C THR A 218 -30.52 -31.29 -5.90
N GLY A 219 -29.64 -30.79 -4.98
CA GLY A 219 -28.41 -30.11 -5.32
C GLY A 219 -27.52 -30.98 -6.20
N SER A 220 -26.91 -30.40 -7.22
CA SER A 220 -26.16 -31.13 -8.25
C SER A 220 -24.81 -30.52 -8.54
N SER A 221 -23.92 -31.32 -9.10
CA SER A 221 -22.56 -30.89 -9.48
C SER A 221 -21.71 -30.35 -8.30
N ASN A 222 -21.92 -30.90 -7.10
CA ASN A 222 -21.19 -30.51 -5.91
C ASN A 222 -20.06 -31.48 -5.58
N THR A 223 -18.96 -30.95 -5.06
CA THR A 223 -17.85 -31.74 -4.52
C THR A 223 -17.65 -31.41 -3.05
N ALA A 224 -17.86 -32.38 -2.16
CA ALA A 224 -17.69 -32.25 -0.71
C ALA A 224 -16.68 -33.29 -0.19
N ILE A 225 -15.53 -32.86 0.26
CA ILE A 225 -14.46 -33.73 0.79
C ILE A 225 -14.11 -33.27 2.21
N GLY A 226 -14.42 -34.10 3.19
CA GLY A 226 -14.18 -33.82 4.60
C GLY A 226 -15.39 -34.15 5.47
N GLN A 227 -15.15 -34.35 6.77
CA GLN A 227 -16.21 -34.56 7.75
C GLN A 227 -17.12 -33.32 7.81
N TYR A 228 -18.42 -33.50 7.68
CA TYR A 228 -19.45 -32.44 7.63
C TYR A 228 -19.29 -31.41 6.51
N ALA A 229 -18.46 -31.65 5.49
CA ALA A 229 -18.39 -30.77 4.33
C ALA A 229 -19.76 -30.68 3.65
N MET A 230 -20.27 -29.47 3.39
CA MET A 230 -21.58 -29.16 2.82
C MET A 230 -22.76 -29.86 3.53
N TYR A 231 -22.65 -30.03 4.84
CA TYR A 231 -23.61 -30.85 5.63
C TYR A 231 -25.08 -30.47 5.40
N SER A 232 -25.38 -29.17 5.37
CA SER A 232 -26.78 -28.64 5.28
C SER A 232 -27.22 -28.35 3.86
N ASN A 233 -26.43 -28.62 2.83
CA ASN A 233 -26.83 -28.36 1.45
C ASN A 233 -28.14 -29.07 1.10
N THR A 234 -29.06 -28.35 0.48
CA THR A 234 -30.34 -28.94 0.03
C THR A 234 -30.47 -28.90 -1.47
N THR A 235 -30.37 -27.74 -2.07
CA THR A 235 -30.56 -27.49 -3.51
C THR A 235 -29.41 -26.77 -4.19
N GLY A 236 -28.37 -26.35 -3.41
CA GLY A 236 -27.18 -25.67 -3.93
C GLY A 236 -26.43 -26.48 -4.99
N GLN A 237 -25.88 -25.83 -6.00
CA GLN A 237 -25.26 -26.46 -7.17
C GLN A 237 -23.86 -25.92 -7.42
N ASN A 238 -23.04 -26.70 -8.13
CA ASN A 238 -21.70 -26.32 -8.59
C ASN A 238 -20.76 -25.90 -7.46
N ASN A 239 -20.95 -26.35 -6.25
CA ASN A 239 -20.11 -25.99 -5.11
C ASN A 239 -18.97 -26.98 -4.91
N THR A 240 -17.81 -26.47 -4.50
CA THR A 240 -16.64 -27.27 -4.09
C THR A 240 -16.31 -26.97 -2.62
N ALA A 241 -16.42 -27.96 -1.75
CA ALA A 241 -16.07 -27.86 -0.33
C ALA A 241 -15.04 -28.91 0.06
N VAL A 242 -13.87 -28.50 0.45
CA VAL A 242 -12.78 -29.38 0.86
C VAL A 242 -12.26 -28.98 2.24
N GLY A 243 -12.52 -29.79 3.24
CA GLY A 243 -12.10 -29.53 4.63
C GLY A 243 -13.18 -29.92 5.65
N LEU A 244 -12.77 -30.03 6.91
CA LEU A 244 -13.69 -30.24 8.03
C LEU A 244 -14.64 -29.05 8.14
N GLU A 245 -15.97 -29.33 8.09
CA GLU A 245 -17.03 -28.32 8.20
C GLU A 245 -16.97 -27.20 7.12
N ALA A 246 -16.32 -27.43 5.98
CA ALA A 246 -16.36 -26.48 4.86
C ALA A 246 -17.80 -26.39 4.32
N MET A 247 -18.34 -25.17 4.15
CA MET A 247 -19.71 -24.87 3.74
C MET A 247 -20.79 -25.58 4.57
N TYR A 248 -20.59 -25.70 5.86
CA TYR A 248 -21.45 -26.52 6.74
C TYR A 248 -22.93 -26.11 6.68
N SER A 249 -23.24 -24.82 6.71
CA SER A 249 -24.62 -24.27 6.78
C SER A 249 -25.24 -23.98 5.41
N GLY A 250 -24.50 -24.11 4.32
CA GLY A 250 -24.94 -23.81 2.96
C GLY A 250 -26.19 -24.59 2.58
N LYS A 251 -27.28 -23.89 2.19
CA LYS A 251 -28.55 -24.53 1.82
C LYS A 251 -28.85 -24.46 0.33
N THR A 252 -28.75 -23.26 -0.23
CA THR A 252 -29.13 -22.96 -1.61
C THR A 252 -28.04 -22.26 -2.42
N GLY A 253 -26.92 -21.87 -1.77
CA GLY A 253 -25.78 -21.22 -2.41
C GLY A 253 -25.23 -22.04 -3.58
N HIS A 254 -24.72 -21.36 -4.62
CA HIS A 254 -24.21 -22.01 -5.82
C HIS A 254 -22.90 -21.39 -6.30
N ASP A 255 -22.14 -22.15 -7.07
CA ASP A 255 -20.88 -21.70 -7.68
C ASP A 255 -19.83 -21.25 -6.66
N ASN A 256 -19.84 -21.82 -5.44
CA ASN A 256 -18.90 -21.49 -4.38
C ASN A 256 -17.74 -22.49 -4.33
N THR A 257 -16.55 -21.97 -3.99
CA THR A 257 -15.37 -22.79 -3.69
C THR A 257 -14.91 -22.54 -2.26
N ALA A 258 -14.93 -23.56 -1.41
CA ALA A 258 -14.51 -23.52 -0.01
C ALA A 258 -13.44 -24.57 0.27
N VAL A 259 -12.22 -24.14 0.55
CA VAL A 259 -11.09 -25.05 0.84
C VAL A 259 -10.47 -24.65 2.18
N GLY A 260 -10.61 -25.49 3.18
CA GLY A 260 -10.07 -25.27 4.52
C GLY A 260 -11.06 -25.57 5.64
N TYR A 261 -10.56 -25.64 6.86
CA TYR A 261 -11.38 -25.82 8.06
C TYR A 261 -12.34 -24.65 8.22
N ARG A 262 -13.65 -24.93 8.25
CA ARG A 262 -14.74 -23.94 8.37
C ARG A 262 -14.74 -22.82 7.33
N SER A 263 -14.16 -23.04 6.17
CA SER A 263 -14.31 -22.06 5.07
C SER A 263 -15.76 -21.98 4.62
N LEU A 264 -16.31 -20.78 4.43
CA LEU A 264 -17.73 -20.52 4.11
C LEU A 264 -18.72 -21.24 5.06
N TYR A 265 -18.39 -21.33 6.34
CA TYR A 265 -19.13 -22.16 7.29
C TYR A 265 -20.61 -21.77 7.44
N ASN A 266 -20.93 -20.48 7.58
CA ASN A 266 -22.27 -19.96 7.82
C ASN A 266 -23.03 -19.56 6.54
N ASP A 267 -22.45 -19.75 5.37
CA ASP A 267 -23.05 -19.33 4.11
C ASP A 267 -24.36 -20.08 3.87
N VAL A 268 -25.47 -19.34 3.75
CA VAL A 268 -26.80 -19.93 3.56
C VAL A 268 -27.22 -19.94 2.09
N ASN A 269 -27.02 -18.80 1.41
CA ASN A 269 -27.47 -18.60 0.03
C ASN A 269 -26.52 -17.72 -0.80
N GLY A 270 -25.30 -17.46 -0.33
CA GLY A 270 -24.25 -16.77 -1.11
C GLY A 270 -23.86 -17.55 -2.36
N TRP A 271 -23.36 -16.85 -3.36
CA TRP A 271 -22.97 -17.44 -4.65
C TRP A 271 -21.71 -16.81 -5.22
N ASN A 272 -20.99 -17.56 -6.06
CA ASN A 272 -19.73 -17.16 -6.66
C ASN A 272 -18.64 -16.74 -5.64
N ASN A 273 -18.62 -17.33 -4.46
CA ASN A 273 -17.59 -17.04 -3.48
C ASN A 273 -16.43 -18.03 -3.57
N VAL A 274 -15.20 -17.52 -3.39
CA VAL A 274 -13.99 -18.32 -3.26
C VAL A 274 -13.43 -18.12 -1.85
N ALA A 275 -13.38 -19.17 -1.04
CA ALA A 275 -12.85 -19.17 0.32
C ALA A 275 -11.77 -20.24 0.46
N VAL A 276 -10.52 -19.83 0.49
CA VAL A 276 -9.36 -20.74 0.63
C VAL A 276 -8.58 -20.36 1.88
N GLY A 277 -8.63 -21.21 2.88
CA GLY A 277 -7.97 -21.00 4.17
C GLY A 277 -8.85 -21.35 5.35
N LYS A 278 -8.23 -21.55 6.52
CA LYS A 278 -8.95 -21.74 7.78
C LYS A 278 -9.86 -20.54 8.05
N GLU A 279 -11.16 -20.79 8.24
CA GLU A 279 -12.17 -19.77 8.60
C GLU A 279 -12.27 -18.60 7.60
N ALA A 280 -11.83 -18.78 6.36
CA ALA A 280 -12.08 -17.80 5.30
C ALA A 280 -13.59 -17.69 5.02
N LEU A 281 -14.14 -16.45 4.98
CA LEU A 281 -15.59 -16.18 4.84
C LEU A 281 -16.46 -16.93 5.85
N LEU A 282 -15.97 -17.13 7.07
CA LEU A 282 -16.66 -17.91 8.10
C LEU A 282 -18.10 -17.48 8.34
N SER A 283 -18.34 -16.17 8.45
CA SER A 283 -19.63 -15.58 8.85
C SER A 283 -20.52 -15.20 7.67
N ASN A 284 -20.08 -15.43 6.43
CA ASN A 284 -20.88 -15.07 5.27
C ASN A 284 -22.26 -15.73 5.33
N THR A 285 -23.30 -14.95 5.11
CA THR A 285 -24.70 -15.48 5.11
C THR A 285 -25.33 -15.41 3.72
N SER A 286 -25.10 -14.32 3.01
CA SER A 286 -25.66 -14.07 1.69
C SER A 286 -24.74 -13.28 0.74
N GLY A 287 -23.59 -12.82 1.22
CA GLY A 287 -22.61 -12.11 0.37
C GLY A 287 -22.17 -12.95 -0.83
N TYR A 288 -21.96 -12.30 -1.97
CA TYR A 288 -21.65 -12.95 -3.25
C TYR A 288 -20.44 -12.31 -3.95
N ASN A 289 -19.85 -13.02 -4.90
CA ASN A 289 -18.67 -12.59 -5.67
C ASN A 289 -17.45 -12.25 -4.80
N ASN A 290 -17.33 -12.83 -3.61
CA ASN A 290 -16.19 -12.57 -2.74
C ASN A 290 -15.05 -13.57 -3.00
N THR A 291 -13.82 -13.09 -2.97
CA THR A 291 -12.61 -13.91 -3.02
C THR A 291 -11.83 -13.74 -1.72
N ALA A 292 -11.74 -14.79 -0.92
CA ALA A 292 -11.00 -14.83 0.35
C ALA A 292 -9.93 -15.92 0.31
N VAL A 293 -8.67 -15.54 0.31
CA VAL A 293 -7.53 -16.46 0.30
C VAL A 293 -6.62 -16.14 1.48
N GLY A 294 -6.63 -16.98 2.49
CA GLY A 294 -5.86 -16.81 3.73
C GLY A 294 -6.67 -17.17 4.96
N ALA A 295 -5.99 -17.48 6.06
CA ALA A 295 -6.67 -17.77 7.33
C ALA A 295 -7.40 -16.53 7.83
N GLY A 296 -8.72 -16.64 8.11
CA GLY A 296 -9.55 -15.53 8.58
C GLY A 296 -9.75 -14.39 7.57
N ALA A 297 -9.43 -14.58 6.29
CA ALA A 297 -9.74 -13.60 5.26
C ALA A 297 -11.28 -13.45 5.14
N LEU A 298 -11.80 -12.21 5.19
CA LEU A 298 -13.25 -11.89 5.21
C LEU A 298 -14.02 -12.67 6.29
N MET A 299 -13.39 -12.94 7.44
CA MET A 299 -13.96 -13.84 8.45
C MET A 299 -15.34 -13.38 8.97
N GLN A 300 -15.54 -12.10 9.18
CA GLN A 300 -16.79 -11.53 9.72
C GLN A 300 -17.76 -11.05 8.63
N ASN A 301 -17.43 -11.21 7.35
CA ASN A 301 -18.33 -10.81 6.27
C ASN A 301 -19.69 -11.48 6.41
N THR A 302 -20.76 -10.70 6.43
CA THR A 302 -22.13 -11.22 6.51
C THR A 302 -22.87 -11.08 5.20
N THR A 303 -22.93 -9.87 4.66
CA THR A 303 -23.66 -9.53 3.44
C THR A 303 -22.83 -8.73 2.43
N GLY A 304 -21.58 -8.43 2.76
CA GLY A 304 -20.69 -7.69 1.85
C GLY A 304 -20.39 -8.45 0.57
N ASP A 305 -20.40 -7.75 -0.57
CA ASP A 305 -20.28 -8.32 -1.90
C ASP A 305 -19.02 -7.86 -2.63
N ALA A 306 -18.58 -8.66 -3.59
CA ALA A 306 -17.52 -8.29 -4.54
C ALA A 306 -16.21 -7.84 -3.87
N ASN A 307 -15.87 -8.42 -2.71
CA ASN A 307 -14.63 -8.15 -2.02
C ASN A 307 -13.53 -9.15 -2.42
N THR A 308 -12.31 -8.68 -2.55
CA THR A 308 -11.11 -9.50 -2.76
C THR A 308 -10.19 -9.36 -1.56
N ALA A 309 -9.98 -10.45 -0.82
CA ALA A 309 -9.11 -10.52 0.35
C ALA A 309 -8.07 -11.61 0.18
N VAL A 310 -6.80 -11.25 0.06
CA VAL A 310 -5.68 -12.18 -0.08
C VAL A 310 -4.66 -11.93 1.03
N GLY A 311 -4.59 -12.81 2.00
CA GLY A 311 -3.71 -12.69 3.17
C GLY A 311 -4.42 -13.06 4.46
N THR A 312 -3.66 -13.44 5.47
CA THR A 312 -4.22 -13.76 6.81
C THR A 312 -4.90 -12.52 7.39
N GLY A 313 -6.17 -12.63 7.75
CA GLY A 313 -6.96 -11.55 8.34
C GLY A 313 -7.23 -10.37 7.40
N ALA A 314 -6.97 -10.48 6.09
CA ALA A 314 -7.35 -9.44 5.14
C ALA A 314 -8.87 -9.24 5.16
N LEU A 315 -9.35 -8.00 5.33
CA LEU A 315 -10.77 -7.67 5.52
C LEU A 315 -11.44 -8.49 6.64
N GLY A 316 -10.69 -8.86 7.67
CA GLY A 316 -11.15 -9.79 8.71
C GLY A 316 -12.42 -9.38 9.43
N SER A 317 -12.62 -8.09 9.66
CA SER A 317 -13.80 -7.51 10.34
C SER A 317 -14.88 -6.98 9.40
N ASN A 318 -14.73 -7.14 8.09
CA ASN A 318 -15.74 -6.66 7.14
C ASN A 318 -17.08 -7.33 7.40
N GLU A 319 -18.13 -6.56 7.63
CA GLU A 319 -19.48 -7.08 7.84
C GLU A 319 -20.36 -6.86 6.60
N THR A 320 -20.42 -5.63 6.12
CA THR A 320 -21.31 -5.20 5.04
C THR A 320 -20.61 -4.45 3.90
N GLY A 321 -19.32 -4.11 4.09
CA GLY A 321 -18.54 -3.41 3.07
C GLY A 321 -18.43 -4.20 1.76
N TYR A 322 -18.42 -3.49 0.63
CA TYR A 322 -18.42 -4.11 -0.70
C TYR A 322 -17.42 -3.46 -1.66
N ASN A 323 -17.06 -4.18 -2.72
CA ASN A 323 -16.09 -3.73 -3.73
C ASN A 323 -14.70 -3.37 -3.15
N ASN A 324 -14.28 -4.00 -2.06
CA ASN A 324 -12.96 -3.75 -1.47
C ASN A 324 -11.94 -4.78 -1.99
N THR A 325 -10.71 -4.32 -2.18
CA THR A 325 -9.56 -5.17 -2.52
C THR A 325 -8.50 -5.04 -1.43
N ALA A 326 -8.20 -6.13 -0.75
CA ALA A 326 -7.20 -6.21 0.31
C ALA A 326 -6.19 -7.32 0.01
N VAL A 327 -4.94 -6.97 -0.18
CA VAL A 327 -3.85 -7.93 -0.44
C VAL A 327 -2.72 -7.72 0.56
N GLY A 328 -2.52 -8.65 1.45
CA GLY A 328 -1.53 -8.59 2.52
C GLY A 328 -2.10 -9.02 3.86
N ILE A 329 -1.22 -9.40 4.79
CA ILE A 329 -1.63 -9.77 6.15
C ILE A 329 -2.27 -8.54 6.82
N GLY A 330 -3.49 -8.69 7.31
CA GLY A 330 -4.23 -7.61 8.01
C GLY A 330 -4.59 -6.40 7.14
N ALA A 331 -4.47 -6.48 5.80
CA ALA A 331 -4.91 -5.38 4.95
C ALA A 331 -6.42 -5.15 5.12
N LEU A 332 -6.84 -3.89 5.36
CA LEU A 332 -8.23 -3.51 5.69
C LEU A 332 -8.86 -4.34 6.82
N ASN A 333 -8.07 -4.83 7.76
CA ASN A 333 -8.58 -5.77 8.78
C ASN A 333 -9.74 -5.21 9.60
N ASN A 334 -9.75 -3.91 9.88
CA ASN A 334 -10.78 -3.25 10.71
C ASN A 334 -11.96 -2.70 9.89
N ASN A 335 -11.98 -2.88 8.58
CA ASN A 335 -13.10 -2.42 7.75
C ASN A 335 -14.40 -3.12 8.19
N ILE A 336 -15.46 -2.35 8.44
CA ILE A 336 -16.77 -2.86 8.86
C ILE A 336 -17.78 -2.69 7.71
N SER A 337 -17.96 -1.44 7.28
CA SER A 337 -18.92 -1.07 6.22
C SER A 337 -18.30 -0.27 5.08
N GLY A 338 -17.00 0.03 5.16
CA GLY A 338 -16.27 0.80 4.14
C GLY A 338 -16.31 0.15 2.75
N ILE A 339 -16.36 0.97 1.70
CA ILE A 339 -16.61 0.50 0.33
C ILE A 339 -15.58 1.03 -0.68
N VAL A 340 -15.34 0.26 -1.72
CA VAL A 340 -14.49 0.64 -2.86
C VAL A 340 -13.08 1.05 -2.41
N ASN A 341 -12.53 0.35 -1.41
CA ASN A 341 -11.17 0.57 -0.94
C ASN A 341 -10.21 -0.45 -1.55
N VAL A 342 -9.02 0.01 -1.91
CA VAL A 342 -7.90 -0.84 -2.36
C VAL A 342 -6.78 -0.73 -1.35
N ALA A 343 -6.37 -1.85 -0.74
CA ALA A 343 -5.25 -1.90 0.18
C ALA A 343 -4.29 -3.05 -0.17
N VAL A 344 -3.04 -2.72 -0.42
CA VAL A 344 -1.99 -3.70 -0.76
C VAL A 344 -0.78 -3.50 0.15
N GLY A 345 -0.48 -4.48 0.98
CA GLY A 345 0.64 -4.47 1.92
C GLY A 345 0.24 -4.97 3.31
N LEU A 346 1.24 -5.26 4.13
CA LEU A 346 1.05 -5.65 5.54
C LEU A 346 0.35 -4.50 6.29
N GLU A 347 -0.81 -4.77 6.89
CA GLU A 347 -1.61 -3.80 7.67
C GLU A 347 -1.97 -2.52 6.90
N ALA A 348 -1.98 -2.57 5.57
CA ALA A 348 -2.41 -1.43 4.75
C ALA A 348 -3.89 -1.11 5.00
N GLY A 349 -4.21 0.14 5.28
CA GLY A 349 -5.59 0.61 5.45
C GLY A 349 -6.30 0.14 6.72
N THR A 350 -5.58 -0.31 7.75
CA THR A 350 -6.20 -0.81 9.00
C THR A 350 -6.96 0.27 9.78
N GLY A 351 -6.76 1.54 9.48
CA GLY A 351 -7.55 2.65 10.06
C GLY A 351 -8.96 2.77 9.50
N ILE A 352 -9.21 2.23 8.31
CA ILE A 352 -10.49 2.35 7.63
C ILE A 352 -11.51 1.39 8.26
N LYS A 353 -12.57 1.95 8.84
CA LYS A 353 -13.73 1.20 9.35
C LYS A 353 -14.93 1.34 8.43
N ASP A 354 -15.32 2.58 8.16
CA ASP A 354 -16.48 2.95 7.35
C ASP A 354 -16.10 3.87 6.18
N GLY A 355 -14.80 4.15 6.00
CA GLY A 355 -14.26 4.99 4.93
C GLY A 355 -14.42 4.39 3.54
N TRP A 356 -14.39 5.22 2.49
CA TRP A 356 -14.63 4.81 1.12
C TRP A 356 -13.68 5.45 0.11
N PHE A 357 -13.51 4.79 -1.06
CA PHE A 357 -12.70 5.26 -2.19
C PHE A 357 -11.24 5.54 -1.84
N ASN A 358 -10.64 4.76 -0.95
CA ASN A 358 -9.23 4.88 -0.63
C ASN A 358 -8.39 3.90 -1.44
N THR A 359 -7.23 4.35 -1.89
CA THR A 359 -6.19 3.49 -2.47
C THR A 359 -4.96 3.54 -1.56
N VAL A 360 -4.62 2.42 -0.93
CA VAL A 360 -3.52 2.31 0.03
C VAL A 360 -2.56 1.22 -0.41
N ILE A 361 -1.36 1.59 -0.80
CA ILE A 361 -0.33 0.64 -1.24
C ILE A 361 0.91 0.80 -0.37
N GLY A 362 1.23 -0.21 0.41
CA GLY A 362 2.41 -0.23 1.27
C GLY A 362 2.12 -0.57 2.73
N THR A 363 3.14 -1.05 3.39
CA THR A 363 3.06 -1.51 4.78
C THR A 363 2.74 -0.39 5.74
N GLY A 364 1.80 -0.60 6.65
CA GLY A 364 1.48 0.30 7.75
C GLY A 364 0.96 1.67 7.32
N SER A 365 0.40 1.79 6.11
CA SER A 365 -0.13 3.05 5.61
C SER A 365 -1.62 3.19 5.87
N LEU A 366 -2.10 4.43 6.12
CA LEU A 366 -3.47 4.77 6.51
C LEU A 366 -3.94 3.98 7.74
N ILE A 367 -3.21 4.15 8.84
CA ILE A 367 -3.53 3.56 10.14
C ILE A 367 -4.16 4.62 11.04
N GLY A 368 -5.29 4.31 11.69
CA GLY A 368 -5.80 5.06 12.84
C GLY A 368 -6.90 6.08 12.57
N GLY A 369 -7.59 6.04 11.46
CA GLY A 369 -8.79 6.89 11.21
C GLY A 369 -9.48 6.52 9.91
N ASP A 370 -10.80 6.77 9.84
CA ASP A 370 -11.51 6.61 8.58
C ASP A 370 -10.98 7.61 7.54
N GLY A 371 -10.68 7.10 6.38
CA GLY A 371 -10.24 7.88 5.25
C GLY A 371 -11.28 7.90 4.15
N TYR A 372 -11.31 8.99 3.39
CA TYR A 372 -12.20 9.13 2.24
C TYR A 372 -11.44 9.73 1.06
N TYR A 373 -11.48 9.07 -0.09
CA TYR A 373 -10.82 9.52 -1.33
C TYR A 373 -9.30 9.71 -1.21
N ASN A 374 -8.62 9.01 -0.28
CA ASN A 374 -7.17 9.15 -0.15
C ASN A 374 -6.43 8.19 -1.08
N THR A 375 -5.34 8.66 -1.67
CA THR A 375 -4.37 7.84 -2.38
C THR A 375 -3.07 7.83 -1.60
N VAL A 376 -2.68 6.69 -1.06
CA VAL A 376 -1.52 6.54 -0.18
C VAL A 376 -0.61 5.44 -0.71
N VAL A 377 0.63 5.77 -1.03
CA VAL A 377 1.62 4.82 -1.57
C VAL A 377 2.92 4.90 -0.79
N GLY A 378 3.38 3.80 -0.25
CA GLY A 378 4.67 3.68 0.43
C GLY A 378 4.57 3.15 1.87
N PHE A 379 5.57 3.41 2.68
CA PHE A 379 5.72 2.84 4.02
C PHE A 379 5.31 3.82 5.12
N ASN A 380 4.45 3.42 6.05
CA ASN A 380 4.01 4.22 7.20
C ASN A 380 3.52 5.63 6.84
N ASN A 381 2.82 5.76 5.73
CA ASN A 381 2.26 7.03 5.29
C ASN A 381 0.85 7.25 5.88
N LEU A 382 0.47 8.51 6.10
CA LEU A 382 -0.86 8.91 6.57
C LEU A 382 -1.28 8.17 7.86
N VAL A 383 -0.40 8.11 8.83
CA VAL A 383 -0.70 7.55 10.16
C VAL A 383 -1.33 8.65 11.02
N THR A 384 -2.64 8.66 11.15
CA THR A 384 -3.42 9.69 11.86
C THR A 384 -4.57 9.09 12.64
N THR A 385 -5.00 9.72 13.71
CA THR A 385 -6.16 9.33 14.52
C THR A 385 -7.46 9.99 14.10
N SER A 386 -7.45 10.80 13.05
CA SER A 386 -8.60 11.59 12.57
C SER A 386 -8.99 11.19 11.15
N ASN A 387 -10.24 11.42 10.81
CA ASN A 387 -10.72 11.24 9.43
C ASN A 387 -10.04 12.24 8.50
N THR A 388 -9.60 11.76 7.35
CA THR A 388 -8.91 12.54 6.34
C THR A 388 -9.58 12.40 4.98
N TYR A 389 -9.53 13.47 4.16
CA TYR A 389 -10.22 13.51 2.87
C TYR A 389 -9.29 13.92 1.74
N ALA A 390 -9.37 13.19 0.62
CA ALA A 390 -8.79 13.57 -0.66
C ALA A 390 -7.30 13.95 -0.59
N ASN A 391 -6.51 13.22 0.19
CA ASN A 391 -5.06 13.40 0.23
C ASN A 391 -4.38 12.43 -0.76
N THR A 392 -3.35 12.92 -1.44
CA THR A 392 -2.42 12.09 -2.21
C THR A 392 -1.08 12.06 -1.49
N VAL A 393 -0.69 10.92 -0.96
CA VAL A 393 0.53 10.75 -0.16
C VAL A 393 1.41 9.65 -0.75
N VAL A 394 2.60 10.00 -1.18
CA VAL A 394 3.57 9.06 -1.77
C VAL A 394 4.92 9.19 -1.07
N GLY A 395 5.42 8.13 -0.48
CA GLY A 395 6.74 8.19 0.17
C GLY A 395 6.90 7.22 1.33
N SER A 396 7.68 7.60 2.30
CA SER A 396 7.88 6.86 3.53
C SER A 396 7.78 7.79 4.73
N GLU A 397 7.03 7.39 5.75
CA GLU A 397 6.78 8.19 6.96
C GLU A 397 6.22 9.59 6.68
N SER A 398 5.54 9.75 5.54
CA SER A 398 4.97 11.02 5.12
C SER A 398 3.58 11.20 5.72
N TYR A 399 3.23 12.46 6.03
CA TYR A 399 1.92 12.82 6.60
C TYR A 399 1.59 12.07 7.91
N GLN A 400 2.61 11.69 8.70
CA GLN A 400 2.42 11.03 10.00
C GLN A 400 2.01 12.05 11.06
N GLY A 401 1.01 11.70 11.90
CA GLY A 401 0.49 12.58 12.94
C GLY A 401 -0.23 13.83 12.42
N SER A 402 -0.29 13.99 11.12
CA SER A 402 -0.90 15.14 10.46
C SER A 402 -2.40 14.97 10.34
N ARG A 403 -3.13 16.08 10.42
CA ARG A 403 -4.58 16.14 10.26
C ARG A 403 -4.90 17.11 9.12
N GLY A 404 -5.95 16.82 8.37
CA GLY A 404 -6.38 17.71 7.31
C GLY A 404 -6.63 16.98 6.00
N SER A 405 -6.98 17.76 4.97
CA SER A 405 -7.55 17.23 3.75
C SER A 405 -7.04 17.99 2.53
N TYR A 406 -7.19 17.38 1.34
CA TYR A 406 -6.84 17.99 0.05
C TYR A 406 -5.35 18.32 -0.07
N ASN A 407 -4.45 17.50 0.50
CA ASN A 407 -3.02 17.72 0.40
C ASN A 407 -2.39 16.76 -0.63
N ILE A 408 -1.35 17.24 -1.32
CA ILE A 408 -0.49 16.43 -2.18
C ILE A 408 0.88 16.36 -1.51
N VAL A 409 1.30 15.18 -1.09
CA VAL A 409 2.51 14.97 -0.30
C VAL A 409 3.37 13.89 -0.95
N MET A 410 4.60 14.22 -1.35
CA MET A 410 5.53 13.26 -1.93
C MET A 410 6.94 13.41 -1.34
N GLY A 411 7.47 12.34 -0.78
CA GLY A 411 8.83 12.32 -0.24
C GLY A 411 8.93 11.55 1.07
N HIS A 412 10.14 11.35 1.55
CA HIS A 412 10.37 10.79 2.88
C HIS A 412 10.14 11.86 3.93
N GLN A 413 9.29 11.59 4.91
CA GLN A 413 8.92 12.50 6.00
C GLN A 413 8.36 13.88 5.56
N ALA A 414 7.80 13.95 4.35
CA ALA A 414 7.10 15.16 3.93
C ALA A 414 5.82 15.33 4.76
N MET A 415 5.54 16.54 5.23
CA MET A 415 4.42 16.89 6.11
C MET A 415 4.28 15.97 7.35
N LYS A 416 5.36 15.40 7.82
CA LYS A 416 5.37 14.63 9.07
C LYS A 416 5.16 15.57 10.24
N SER A 417 4.27 15.26 11.17
CA SER A 417 3.95 16.10 12.34
C SER A 417 3.31 17.47 12.03
N SER A 418 2.63 17.58 10.89
CA SER A 418 1.83 18.76 10.53
C SER A 418 0.43 18.68 11.14
N ASP A 419 -0.08 19.76 11.73
CA ASP A 419 -1.40 19.76 12.39
C ASP A 419 -2.44 20.54 11.57
N SER A 420 -3.62 19.94 11.37
CA SER A 420 -4.84 20.57 10.81
C SER A 420 -4.65 21.34 9.49
N VAL A 421 -3.84 20.81 8.59
CA VAL A 421 -3.37 21.48 7.36
C VAL A 421 -4.17 21.05 6.13
N ASN A 422 -4.61 22.00 5.31
CA ASN A 422 -5.42 21.73 4.13
C ASN A 422 -4.85 22.41 2.89
N PHE A 423 -5.12 21.84 1.72
CA PHE A 423 -4.78 22.41 0.42
C PHE A 423 -3.28 22.69 0.23
N ASN A 424 -2.41 21.84 0.77
CA ASN A 424 -0.96 21.99 0.63
C ASN A 424 -0.40 21.04 -0.43
N ILE A 425 0.69 21.47 -1.08
CA ILE A 425 1.53 20.65 -1.94
C ILE A 425 2.92 20.60 -1.32
N ALA A 426 3.35 19.42 -0.89
CA ALA A 426 4.67 19.19 -0.28
C ALA A 426 5.43 18.10 -1.04
N LEU A 427 6.43 18.49 -1.83
CA LEU A 427 7.25 17.55 -2.61
C LEU A 427 8.73 17.68 -2.21
N GLY A 428 9.27 16.65 -1.58
CA GLY A 428 10.67 16.58 -1.19
C GLY A 428 10.90 15.96 0.19
N TYR A 429 12.14 15.62 0.48
CA TYR A 429 12.54 15.15 1.80
C TYR A 429 12.27 16.23 2.87
N GLN A 430 11.48 15.90 3.89
CA GLN A 430 11.09 16.80 4.98
C GLN A 430 10.49 18.16 4.54
N SER A 431 9.89 18.22 3.35
CA SER A 431 9.12 19.40 2.97
C SER A 431 7.91 19.55 3.91
N MET A 432 7.67 20.75 4.43
CA MET A 432 6.59 21.07 5.38
C MET A 432 6.56 20.15 6.63
N TYR A 433 7.70 19.74 7.14
CA TYR A 433 7.82 18.71 8.18
C TYR A 433 7.00 19.03 9.46
N TYR A 434 7.05 20.26 10.00
CA TYR A 434 6.31 20.76 11.18
C TYR A 434 5.27 21.84 10.82
N SER A 435 4.61 21.72 9.69
CA SER A 435 3.74 22.77 9.21
C SER A 435 2.35 22.76 9.88
N SER A 436 1.84 23.93 10.21
CA SER A 436 0.44 24.12 10.62
C SER A 436 -0.33 25.08 9.71
N GLY A 437 0.27 25.56 8.61
CA GLY A 437 -0.35 26.44 7.64
C GLY A 437 -1.04 25.70 6.51
N SER A 438 -1.99 26.38 5.87
CA SER A 438 -2.77 25.86 4.74
C SER A 438 -2.50 26.60 3.43
N SER A 439 -2.86 25.98 2.31
CA SER A 439 -2.72 26.56 0.96
C SER A 439 -1.28 26.89 0.57
N ASN A 440 -0.31 26.11 1.05
CA ASN A 440 1.11 26.32 0.75
C ASN A 440 1.60 25.36 -0.33
N ILE A 441 2.61 25.80 -1.09
CA ILE A 441 3.33 24.98 -2.07
C ILE A 441 4.80 24.90 -1.64
N ALA A 442 5.30 23.69 -1.38
CA ALA A 442 6.65 23.40 -0.98
C ALA A 442 7.28 22.36 -1.91
N LEU A 443 8.24 22.77 -2.73
CA LEU A 443 8.97 21.90 -3.64
C LEU A 443 10.48 21.94 -3.31
N GLY A 444 11.01 20.86 -2.77
CA GLY A 444 12.45 20.74 -2.43
C GLY A 444 12.68 20.20 -1.03
N THR A 445 13.90 19.76 -0.77
CA THR A 445 14.32 19.28 0.54
C THR A 445 14.17 20.37 1.59
N GLY A 446 13.44 20.10 2.69
CA GLY A 446 13.26 21.04 3.79
C GLY A 446 12.60 22.37 3.42
N SER A 447 11.91 22.45 2.27
CA SER A 447 11.14 23.63 1.92
C SER A 447 9.93 23.76 2.86
N LEU A 448 9.67 24.97 3.37
CA LEU A 448 8.62 25.26 4.36
C LEU A 448 8.65 24.31 5.58
N MET A 449 9.82 23.88 6.03
CA MET A 449 9.99 22.80 7.02
C MET A 449 9.26 23.08 8.35
N ASP A 450 9.27 24.31 8.83
CA ASP A 450 8.56 24.77 10.05
C ASP A 450 7.67 25.95 9.72
N ASN A 451 6.64 25.71 8.92
CA ASN A 451 5.73 26.75 8.44
C ASN A 451 4.41 26.76 9.24
N GLN A 452 4.09 27.90 9.84
CA GLN A 452 2.82 28.14 10.53
C GLN A 452 1.93 29.13 9.77
N GLY A 453 2.39 29.65 8.63
CA GLY A 453 1.67 30.61 7.80
C GLY A 453 0.98 29.98 6.61
N ASP A 454 0.10 30.74 5.98
CA ASP A 454 -0.74 30.29 4.87
C ASP A 454 -0.31 30.91 3.53
N ALA A 455 -0.68 30.25 2.45
CA ALA A 455 -0.57 30.75 1.09
C ALA A 455 0.88 31.16 0.69
N ASN A 456 1.87 30.39 1.12
CA ASN A 456 3.26 30.56 0.72
C ASN A 456 3.63 29.62 -0.43
N VAL A 457 4.53 30.06 -1.30
CA VAL A 457 5.13 29.26 -2.37
C VAL A 457 6.64 29.19 -2.13
N ALA A 458 7.16 27.99 -1.90
CA ALA A 458 8.58 27.75 -1.71
C ALA A 458 9.08 26.66 -2.67
N VAL A 459 9.99 27.04 -3.57
CA VAL A 459 10.59 26.13 -4.56
C VAL A 459 12.10 26.17 -4.44
N GLY A 460 12.69 25.09 -3.99
CA GLY A 460 14.13 24.96 -3.79
C GLY A 460 14.48 24.32 -2.45
N ASN A 461 15.69 23.79 -2.33
CA ASN A 461 16.15 23.21 -1.07
C ASN A 461 16.20 24.28 0.02
N PHE A 462 15.58 24.02 1.16
CA PHE A 462 15.46 24.94 2.30
C PHE A 462 14.86 26.30 1.95
N ALA A 463 14.13 26.41 0.83
CA ALA A 463 13.33 27.61 0.55
C ALA A 463 12.28 27.81 1.66
N MET A 464 12.26 28.99 2.28
CA MET A 464 11.40 29.30 3.43
C MET A 464 11.41 28.21 4.51
N ALA A 465 12.55 27.66 4.85
CA ALA A 465 12.60 26.52 5.78
C ALA A 465 12.01 26.85 7.17
N PHE A 466 12.15 28.08 7.65
CA PHE A 466 11.69 28.53 8.97
C PHE A 466 10.88 29.82 8.89
N PRO A 467 9.74 29.86 8.17
CA PRO A 467 9.00 31.10 7.93
C PRO A 467 8.11 31.52 9.10
N ALA A 468 8.06 30.77 10.19
CA ALA A 468 7.18 31.00 11.33
C ALA A 468 5.71 31.21 10.85
N LYS A 469 5.08 32.34 11.17
CA LYS A 469 3.70 32.69 10.80
C LYS A 469 3.57 33.53 9.53
N SER A 470 4.61 33.58 8.71
CA SER A 470 4.67 34.37 7.48
C SER A 470 3.66 33.89 6.42
N LYS A 471 3.00 34.81 5.73
CA LYS A 471 1.94 34.50 4.77
C LYS A 471 2.16 35.21 3.42
N TYR A 472 1.61 34.64 2.37
CA TYR A 472 1.59 35.21 1.02
C TYR A 472 2.98 35.50 0.46
N ASN A 473 3.96 34.68 0.79
CA ASN A 473 5.32 34.84 0.27
C ASN A 473 5.59 33.87 -0.88
N THR A 474 6.41 34.31 -1.82
CA THR A 474 6.93 33.47 -2.90
C THR A 474 8.45 33.42 -2.82
N ALA A 475 9.02 32.23 -2.60
CA ALA A 475 10.45 32.01 -2.51
C ALA A 475 10.88 30.91 -3.51
N ILE A 476 11.68 31.27 -4.50
CA ILE A 476 12.15 30.35 -5.52
C ILE A 476 13.69 30.40 -5.55
N GLY A 477 14.31 29.31 -5.16
CA GLY A 477 15.77 29.16 -5.08
C GLY A 477 16.21 28.47 -3.81
N THR A 478 17.40 27.89 -3.82
CA THR A 478 17.99 27.27 -2.62
C THR A 478 18.14 28.32 -1.52
N ALA A 479 17.61 28.02 -0.34
CA ALA A 479 17.61 28.89 0.84
C ALA A 479 17.03 30.30 0.59
N ALA A 480 16.25 30.51 -0.48
CA ALA A 480 15.47 31.72 -0.65
C ALA A 480 14.53 31.88 0.55
N MET A 481 14.58 33.02 1.24
CA MET A 481 13.87 33.28 2.51
C MET A 481 14.09 32.20 3.60
N GLY A 482 15.24 31.49 3.59
CA GLY A 482 15.45 30.27 4.36
C GLY A 482 15.26 30.42 5.88
N TRP A 483 15.60 31.57 6.47
CA TRP A 483 15.48 31.88 7.91
C TRP A 483 14.57 33.07 8.17
N SER A 484 13.57 33.29 7.32
CA SER A 484 12.66 34.43 7.43
C SER A 484 11.60 34.17 8.50
N SER A 485 11.56 34.99 9.52
CA SER A 485 10.63 34.83 10.65
C SER A 485 9.67 36.02 10.77
N GLY A 486 8.63 36.10 9.94
CA GLY A 486 7.52 37.03 10.16
C GLY A 486 7.11 37.96 9.00
N GLY A 487 7.91 38.14 7.96
CA GLY A 487 7.54 38.99 6.82
C GLY A 487 6.46 38.40 5.92
N ASN A 488 5.54 39.25 5.42
CA ASN A 488 4.46 38.83 4.55
C ASN A 488 4.57 39.51 3.17
N TYR A 489 3.92 38.95 2.17
CA TYR A 489 3.84 39.53 0.81
C TYR A 489 5.23 39.76 0.19
N ASN A 490 6.21 38.90 0.44
CA ASN A 490 7.53 39.02 -0.15
C ASN A 490 7.67 38.09 -1.38
N ALA A 491 8.43 38.57 -2.37
CA ALA A 491 8.80 37.81 -3.55
C ALA A 491 10.33 37.68 -3.64
N ALA A 492 10.83 36.44 -3.56
CA ALA A 492 12.25 36.11 -3.60
C ALA A 492 12.54 35.10 -4.72
N LEU A 493 13.37 35.48 -5.68
CA LEU A 493 13.79 34.62 -6.78
C LEU A 493 15.32 34.59 -6.88
N GLY A 494 15.93 33.52 -6.48
CA GLY A 494 17.38 33.32 -6.50
C GLY A 494 17.90 32.58 -5.26
N HIS A 495 19.12 32.09 -5.32
CA HIS A 495 19.82 31.46 -4.20
C HIS A 495 20.08 32.47 -3.07
N TYR A 496 19.83 32.12 -1.82
CA TYR A 496 19.94 32.98 -0.63
C TYR A 496 19.24 34.33 -0.72
N THR A 497 18.27 34.50 -1.61
CA THR A 497 17.49 35.73 -1.76
C THR A 497 16.61 35.98 -0.55
N LEU A 498 16.56 37.23 -0.01
CA LEU A 498 15.81 37.58 1.21
C LEU A 498 16.05 36.64 2.40
N HIS A 499 17.21 36.06 2.51
CA HIS A 499 17.54 35.14 3.59
C HIS A 499 17.56 35.87 4.94
N GLY A 500 16.79 35.38 5.93
CA GLY A 500 16.67 36.05 7.24
C GLY A 500 15.75 37.28 7.26
N ASN A 501 14.92 37.47 6.25
CA ASN A 501 13.99 38.59 6.16
C ASN A 501 12.84 38.49 7.19
N MET A 502 12.58 39.60 7.88
CA MET A 502 11.43 39.78 8.80
C MET A 502 10.46 40.83 8.31
N GLY A 503 10.88 41.70 7.36
CA GLY A 503 10.05 42.74 6.77
C GLY A 503 9.08 42.23 5.70
N SER A 504 8.08 43.05 5.41
CA SER A 504 7.00 42.72 4.45
C SER A 504 7.13 43.51 3.14
N TYR A 505 6.45 43.04 2.11
CA TYR A 505 6.33 43.70 0.81
C TYR A 505 7.66 43.91 0.09
N ASN A 506 8.62 43.00 0.27
CA ASN A 506 9.93 43.07 -0.39
C ASN A 506 9.93 42.23 -1.67
N THR A 507 10.56 42.71 -2.72
CA THR A 507 10.79 42.01 -3.98
C THR A 507 12.29 41.88 -4.24
N ALA A 508 12.81 40.68 -4.33
CA ALA A 508 14.21 40.44 -4.59
C ALA A 508 14.41 39.39 -5.70
N VAL A 509 15.21 39.70 -6.70
CA VAL A 509 15.51 38.84 -7.83
C VAL A 509 17.02 38.80 -8.05
N GLY A 510 17.61 37.66 -7.93
CA GLY A 510 19.06 37.44 -8.12
C GLY A 510 19.69 36.68 -6.95
N ASP A 511 20.85 36.10 -7.18
CA ASP A 511 21.62 35.46 -6.12
C ASP A 511 21.89 36.44 -4.99
N SER A 512 21.59 36.07 -3.76
CA SER A 512 21.83 36.87 -2.55
C SER A 512 21.23 38.29 -2.60
N ALA A 513 20.21 38.52 -3.44
CA ALA A 513 19.51 39.82 -3.45
C ALA A 513 18.77 40.02 -2.12
N LEU A 514 18.91 41.20 -1.50
CA LEU A 514 18.37 41.55 -0.18
C LEU A 514 18.69 40.55 0.94
N TRP A 515 19.79 39.83 0.85
CA TRP A 515 20.13 38.84 1.89
C TRP A 515 20.40 39.47 3.28
N ARG A 516 20.65 40.77 3.33
CA ARG A 516 20.82 41.57 4.54
C ARG A 516 19.54 42.24 5.03
N ASN A 517 18.39 42.04 4.35
CA ASN A 517 17.15 42.68 4.77
C ASN A 517 16.60 41.98 6.02
N GLY A 518 16.72 42.62 7.17
CA GLY A 518 16.10 42.15 8.40
C GLY A 518 14.65 42.65 8.51
N GLU A 519 14.46 43.83 9.04
CA GLU A 519 13.15 44.43 9.31
C GLU A 519 12.64 45.36 8.18
N GLY A 520 13.46 45.58 7.14
CA GLY A 520 13.13 46.52 6.06
C GLY A 520 11.92 46.10 5.25
N GLU A 521 11.07 47.07 4.93
CA GLU A 521 9.82 46.84 4.18
C GLU A 521 9.80 47.62 2.86
N TYR A 522 8.96 47.17 1.92
CA TYR A 522 8.73 47.83 0.60
C TYR A 522 10.02 47.94 -0.22
N ASN A 523 10.98 47.06 -0.05
CA ASN A 523 12.25 47.08 -0.75
C ASN A 523 12.21 46.25 -2.04
N THR A 524 12.81 46.80 -3.10
CA THR A 524 12.96 46.13 -4.39
C THR A 524 14.44 46.01 -4.72
N ALA A 525 14.94 44.78 -4.96
CA ALA A 525 16.29 44.53 -5.43
C ALA A 525 16.30 43.58 -6.62
N VAL A 526 16.92 43.96 -7.70
CA VAL A 526 17.05 43.16 -8.92
C VAL A 526 18.53 43.12 -9.35
N GLY A 527 19.13 41.94 -9.24
CA GLY A 527 20.53 41.70 -9.58
C GLY A 527 21.26 40.86 -8.52
N ALA A 528 22.25 40.10 -8.93
CA ALA A 528 23.06 39.32 -7.99
C ALA A 528 23.72 40.24 -6.97
N GLY A 529 23.57 39.99 -5.68
CA GLY A 529 24.10 40.83 -4.60
C GLY A 529 23.49 42.24 -4.52
N ALA A 530 22.44 42.58 -5.24
CA ALA A 530 21.68 43.82 -5.06
C ALA A 530 21.12 43.87 -3.63
N ASN A 531 21.49 44.91 -2.83
CA ASN A 531 21.27 44.84 -1.38
C ASN A 531 21.14 46.19 -0.70
N ILE A 532 20.98 46.16 0.59
CA ILE A 532 20.98 47.28 1.50
C ILE A 532 22.22 47.29 2.38
N ALA A 533 22.72 48.47 2.76
CA ALA A 533 23.84 48.61 3.66
C ALA A 533 23.49 48.33 5.13
N ARG A 534 22.24 48.54 5.52
CA ARG A 534 21.68 48.31 6.87
C ARG A 534 20.39 47.51 6.80
N PHE A 535 20.14 46.67 7.78
CA PHE A 535 19.03 45.70 7.82
C PHE A 535 17.62 46.30 8.03
N ASP A 536 17.52 47.60 8.35
CA ASP A 536 16.30 48.35 8.71
C ASP A 536 15.80 49.32 7.62
N LEU A 537 16.44 49.37 6.46
CA LEU A 537 16.09 50.30 5.39
C LEU A 537 14.78 49.93 4.72
N THR A 538 13.97 50.95 4.46
CA THR A 538 12.60 50.79 3.91
C THR A 538 12.43 51.62 2.64
N ASN A 539 11.59 51.13 1.71
CA ASN A 539 11.28 51.78 0.44
C ASN A 539 12.53 52.08 -0.38
N ILE A 540 13.40 51.08 -0.56
CA ILE A 540 14.56 51.21 -1.43
C ILE A 540 14.35 50.49 -2.75
N THR A 541 15.07 50.91 -3.77
CA THR A 541 15.17 50.20 -5.04
C THR A 541 16.65 50.04 -5.42
N ALA A 542 17.14 48.80 -5.49
CA ALA A 542 18.49 48.48 -5.94
C ALA A 542 18.40 47.70 -7.26
N ILE A 543 18.93 48.22 -8.33
CA ILE A 543 18.90 47.56 -9.66
C ILE A 543 20.35 47.41 -10.16
N GLY A 544 20.72 46.18 -10.51
CA GLY A 544 22.04 45.81 -11.02
C GLY A 544 22.83 44.99 -10.02
N ALA A 545 23.77 44.20 -10.55
CA ALA A 545 24.61 43.33 -9.72
C ALA A 545 25.43 44.18 -8.74
N GLY A 546 25.40 43.82 -7.44
CA GLY A 546 26.13 44.47 -6.39
C GLY A 546 25.66 45.95 -6.12
N ALA A 547 24.50 46.37 -6.57
CA ALA A 547 23.94 47.66 -6.21
C ALA A 547 23.55 47.68 -4.73
N ILE A 548 24.19 48.51 -3.89
CA ILE A 548 23.96 48.57 -2.44
C ILE A 548 23.36 49.95 -2.08
N VAL A 549 22.17 49.94 -1.50
CA VAL A 549 21.46 51.17 -1.05
C VAL A 549 21.73 51.40 0.45
N ASP A 550 22.08 52.60 0.83
CA ASP A 550 22.52 53.00 2.18
C ASP A 550 21.54 53.85 2.98
N ALA A 551 20.38 54.19 2.38
CA ALA A 551 19.33 54.96 3.04
C ALA A 551 17.94 54.59 2.54
N SER A 552 16.94 54.72 3.41
CA SER A 552 15.52 54.56 3.07
C SER A 552 15.07 55.63 2.04
N ASN A 553 14.01 55.30 1.28
CA ASN A 553 13.46 56.13 0.22
C ASN A 553 14.50 56.48 -0.88
N LYS A 554 15.36 55.53 -1.22
CA LYS A 554 16.45 55.75 -2.19
C LYS A 554 16.42 54.68 -3.30
N VAL A 555 16.61 55.14 -4.53
CA VAL A 555 16.81 54.28 -5.70
C VAL A 555 18.29 54.31 -6.08
N ARG A 556 18.91 53.16 -6.32
CA ARG A 556 20.26 52.99 -6.86
C ARG A 556 20.24 52.08 -8.07
N ILE A 557 20.79 52.55 -9.16
CA ILE A 557 21.00 51.77 -10.38
C ILE A 557 22.49 51.54 -10.59
N GLY A 558 22.88 50.28 -10.59
CA GLY A 558 24.28 49.85 -10.73
C GLY A 558 25.12 49.95 -9.45
N ASN A 559 26.21 49.26 -9.43
CA ASN A 559 27.26 49.31 -8.42
C ASN A 559 28.28 50.44 -8.78
N SER A 560 29.31 50.59 -8.00
CA SER A 560 30.31 51.65 -8.23
C SER A 560 31.22 51.42 -9.46
N ALA A 561 31.19 50.23 -10.06
CA ALA A 561 31.94 49.93 -11.29
C ALA A 561 31.18 50.36 -12.56
N VAL A 562 29.91 50.71 -12.47
CA VAL A 562 29.14 51.20 -13.60
C VAL A 562 29.66 52.58 -14.03
N THR A 563 30.04 52.68 -15.29
CA THR A 563 30.67 53.87 -15.86
C THR A 563 29.67 54.73 -16.63
N VAL A 564 28.58 54.16 -17.16
CA VAL A 564 27.57 54.84 -17.97
C VAL A 564 26.20 54.29 -17.61
N ILE A 565 25.20 55.21 -17.53
CA ILE A 565 23.77 54.87 -17.49
C ILE A 565 23.13 55.62 -18.67
N GLU A 566 22.66 54.89 -19.66
CA GLU A 566 22.06 55.45 -20.88
C GLU A 566 20.55 55.24 -20.91
N GLY A 567 19.83 56.22 -21.49
CA GLY A 567 18.42 56.13 -21.82
C GLY A 567 18.12 56.88 -23.11
N GLN A 568 17.13 56.47 -23.87
CA GLN A 568 16.73 57.16 -25.13
C GLN A 568 16.12 58.56 -24.87
N VAL A 569 15.69 58.85 -23.68
CA VAL A 569 15.09 60.10 -23.25
C VAL A 569 15.65 60.48 -21.87
N PRO A 570 15.74 61.77 -21.54
CA PRO A 570 16.16 62.22 -20.21
C PRO A 570 15.21 61.80 -19.12
N PHE A 571 15.72 61.61 -17.90
CA PHE A 571 14.88 61.53 -16.72
C PHE A 571 14.14 62.84 -16.50
N THR A 572 12.83 62.80 -16.28
CA THR A 572 11.99 63.96 -16.03
C THR A 572 11.53 63.98 -14.57
N THR A 573 11.50 65.19 -13.99
CA THR A 573 10.91 65.41 -12.66
C THR A 573 9.58 66.11 -12.83
N THR A 574 8.53 65.59 -12.16
CA THR A 574 7.21 66.24 -12.15
C THR A 574 7.32 67.66 -11.57
N SER A 575 6.90 68.68 -12.32
CA SER A 575 7.03 70.11 -11.95
C SER A 575 5.76 70.91 -12.19
N ASP A 576 4.60 70.28 -12.06
CA ASP A 576 3.29 70.95 -12.24
C ASP A 576 3.00 71.88 -11.07
N GLY A 577 2.76 73.14 -11.42
CA GLY A 577 2.49 74.19 -10.44
C GLY A 577 1.25 73.97 -9.57
N ARG A 578 0.31 73.12 -10.03
CA ARG A 578 -0.89 72.77 -9.25
C ARG A 578 -0.56 72.00 -7.96
N PHE A 579 0.62 71.34 -7.89
CA PHE A 579 1.07 70.59 -6.74
C PHE A 579 2.18 71.33 -5.97
N LYS A 580 2.52 72.60 -6.33
CA LYS A 580 3.50 73.42 -5.63
C LYS A 580 2.79 74.38 -4.71
N PHE A 581 3.21 74.43 -3.47
CA PHE A 581 2.73 75.35 -2.47
C PHE A 581 3.90 75.97 -1.73
N ASN A 582 3.66 77.11 -1.05
CA ASN A 582 4.69 77.84 -0.29
C ASN A 582 5.91 78.18 -1.16
N ILE A 583 5.66 78.86 -2.30
CA ILE A 583 6.66 79.26 -3.28
C ILE A 583 7.35 80.56 -2.79
N HIS A 584 8.70 80.55 -2.72
CA HIS A 584 9.55 81.62 -2.31
C HIS A 584 10.61 81.95 -3.36
N ASP A 585 10.96 83.19 -3.52
CA ASP A 585 12.03 83.66 -4.43
C ASP A 585 13.39 83.83 -3.70
N ASP A 586 13.77 82.73 -2.94
CA ASP A 586 14.93 82.77 -2.08
C ASP A 586 16.14 81.97 -2.63
N VAL A 587 16.09 81.64 -3.91
CA VAL A 587 17.18 80.97 -4.60
C VAL A 587 18.43 81.85 -4.63
N LYS A 588 19.55 81.36 -4.10
CA LYS A 588 20.84 82.05 -4.18
C LYS A 588 21.51 81.75 -5.52
N GLY A 589 21.90 82.78 -6.22
CA GLY A 589 22.55 82.74 -7.54
C GLY A 589 24.05 82.91 -7.46
N LEU A 590 24.54 84.08 -7.84
CA LEU A 590 25.96 84.40 -8.04
C LEU A 590 26.78 84.26 -6.76
N ASP A 591 26.21 84.63 -5.61
CA ASP A 591 26.87 84.50 -4.29
C ASP A 591 27.18 83.06 -3.92
N PHE A 592 26.25 82.12 -4.21
CA PHE A 592 26.46 80.69 -3.99
C PHE A 592 27.44 80.07 -5.03
N ILE A 593 27.19 80.33 -6.32
CA ILE A 593 27.92 79.76 -7.44
C ILE A 593 29.43 80.12 -7.41
N LEU A 594 29.77 81.35 -7.04
CA LEU A 594 31.15 81.82 -6.97
C LEU A 594 31.97 81.13 -5.83
N GLN A 595 31.31 80.59 -4.82
CA GLN A 595 31.93 79.89 -3.72
C GLN A 595 32.23 78.41 -4.04
N LEU A 596 31.63 77.85 -5.12
CA LEU A 596 31.87 76.48 -5.55
C LEU A 596 33.24 76.34 -6.19
N ARG A 597 33.93 75.26 -5.86
CA ARG A 597 35.24 74.89 -6.43
C ARG A 597 35.12 73.71 -7.38
N PRO A 598 35.05 73.87 -8.68
CA PRO A 598 35.11 72.75 -9.64
C PRO A 598 36.46 72.05 -9.55
N VAL A 599 36.44 70.72 -9.50
CA VAL A 599 37.64 69.90 -9.43
C VAL A 599 37.54 68.74 -10.42
N THR A 600 38.69 68.16 -10.78
CA THR A 600 38.74 66.87 -11.41
C THR A 600 39.32 65.87 -10.41
N TYR A 601 38.73 64.66 -10.34
CA TYR A 601 39.10 63.62 -9.38
C TYR A 601 38.98 62.23 -9.99
N GLN A 602 39.64 61.23 -9.37
CA GLN A 602 39.35 59.82 -9.55
C GLN A 602 38.62 59.39 -8.29
N PHE A 603 37.58 58.59 -8.46
CA PHE A 603 36.77 58.12 -7.33
C PHE A 603 37.30 56.73 -6.88
N ASP A 604 37.67 56.53 -5.62
CA ASP A 604 38.05 55.29 -5.04
C ASP A 604 36.84 54.38 -4.85
N VAL A 605 36.40 53.77 -5.95
CA VAL A 605 35.23 52.91 -6.01
C VAL A 605 35.37 51.68 -5.11
N LYS A 606 36.60 51.16 -4.94
CA LYS A 606 36.92 49.98 -4.10
C LYS A 606 36.70 50.29 -2.62
N ARG A 607 37.28 51.38 -2.14
CA ARG A 607 37.11 51.86 -0.76
C ARG A 607 35.67 52.21 -0.45
N PHE A 608 34.96 52.78 -1.42
CA PHE A 608 33.56 53.12 -1.30
C PHE A 608 32.66 51.85 -1.15
N ASP A 609 32.88 50.84 -1.99
CA ASP A 609 32.11 49.60 -1.93
C ASP A 609 32.46 48.80 -0.67
N GLN A 610 33.71 48.81 -0.21
CA GLN A 610 34.05 48.21 1.07
C GLN A 610 33.33 48.86 2.24
N ALA A 611 33.21 50.22 2.22
CA ALA A 611 32.46 50.95 3.24
C ALA A 611 30.96 50.61 3.22
N LEU A 612 30.39 50.19 2.08
CA LEU A 612 29.00 49.71 1.94
C LEU A 612 28.91 48.19 2.25
N GLY A 613 30.02 47.51 2.55
CA GLY A 613 30.04 46.07 2.82
C GLY A 613 29.95 45.19 1.59
N SER A 614 30.27 45.66 0.41
CA SER A 614 30.35 44.86 -0.81
C SER A 614 31.63 44.01 -0.82
N THR A 615 31.51 42.81 -1.39
CA THR A 615 32.59 41.84 -1.59
C THR A 615 32.86 41.57 -3.08
N ALA A 616 32.55 42.52 -3.96
CA ALA A 616 32.69 42.36 -5.40
C ALA A 616 34.12 42.11 -5.87
N ASP A 617 34.29 41.36 -6.96
CA ASP A 617 35.57 40.98 -7.51
C ASP A 617 36.40 42.19 -7.99
N GLN A 618 37.68 42.18 -7.73
CA GLN A 618 38.64 43.26 -7.97
C GLN A 618 38.75 43.68 -9.45
N LYS A 619 38.51 42.75 -10.37
CA LYS A 619 38.57 43.01 -11.83
C LYS A 619 37.50 43.96 -12.33
N LEU A 620 36.35 44.04 -11.65
CA LEU A 620 35.24 44.91 -12.02
C LEU A 620 35.53 46.40 -11.81
N TYR A 621 36.55 46.74 -11.03
CA TYR A 621 36.84 48.16 -10.66
C TYR A 621 37.91 48.83 -11.52
N ASP A 622 38.66 48.10 -12.35
CA ASP A 622 39.84 48.62 -13.03
C ASP A 622 39.51 49.84 -13.94
N ASP A 623 38.46 49.74 -14.76
CA ASP A 623 38.01 50.83 -15.64
C ASP A 623 37.44 52.02 -14.84
N ALA A 624 36.69 51.76 -13.79
CA ALA A 624 36.06 52.82 -12.98
C ALA A 624 37.09 53.58 -12.13
N LEU A 625 38.19 52.92 -11.69
CA LEU A 625 39.30 53.51 -10.99
C LEU A 625 40.12 54.42 -11.90
N GLN A 626 40.28 54.13 -13.19
CA GLN A 626 41.00 54.92 -14.16
C GLN A 626 40.24 56.17 -14.61
N MET A 627 38.91 56.19 -14.43
CA MET A 627 38.05 57.29 -14.91
C MET A 627 38.28 58.57 -14.14
N ARG A 628 38.75 59.63 -14.84
CA ARG A 628 38.83 60.96 -14.32
C ARG A 628 37.51 61.69 -14.52
N ARG A 629 36.93 62.18 -13.46
CA ARG A 629 35.59 62.84 -13.43
C ARG A 629 35.75 64.31 -13.07
N SER A 630 34.88 65.17 -13.60
CA SER A 630 34.74 66.54 -13.16
C SER A 630 33.56 66.69 -12.21
N GLY A 631 33.69 67.48 -11.18
CA GLY A 631 32.60 67.65 -10.23
C GLY A 631 32.97 68.54 -9.03
N PHE A 632 32.18 68.43 -7.97
CA PHE A 632 32.36 69.14 -6.72
C PHE A 632 32.57 68.17 -5.55
N ILE A 633 33.19 68.64 -4.47
CA ILE A 633 33.28 67.95 -3.19
C ILE A 633 32.05 68.33 -2.37
N ALA A 634 31.18 67.38 -2.04
CA ALA A 634 29.87 67.63 -1.41
C ALA A 634 29.99 68.42 -0.10
N GLN A 635 31.02 68.16 0.72
CA GLN A 635 31.28 68.92 1.95
C GLN A 635 31.70 70.34 1.70
N GLU A 636 32.36 70.68 0.58
CA GLU A 636 32.66 72.04 0.17
C GLU A 636 31.41 72.75 -0.34
N VAL A 637 30.57 72.04 -1.09
CA VAL A 637 29.25 72.57 -1.52
C VAL A 637 28.36 72.90 -0.31
N GLU A 638 28.38 72.03 0.73
CA GLU A 638 27.64 72.30 1.97
C GLU A 638 28.15 73.55 2.67
N LYS A 639 29.46 73.75 2.76
CA LYS A 639 30.04 74.98 3.33
C LYS A 639 29.66 76.24 2.53
N ALA A 640 29.70 76.16 1.20
CA ALA A 640 29.28 77.25 0.31
C ALA A 640 27.79 77.58 0.48
N ALA A 641 26.96 76.58 0.57
CA ALA A 641 25.51 76.77 0.80
C ALA A 641 25.22 77.40 2.18
N MET A 642 25.92 76.96 3.24
CA MET A 642 25.83 77.54 4.58
C MET A 642 26.31 79.00 4.59
N ALA A 643 27.43 79.28 3.95
CA ALA A 643 28.01 80.60 3.91
C ALA A 643 27.13 81.60 3.14
N SER A 644 26.42 81.21 2.08
CA SER A 644 25.44 81.97 1.34
C SER A 644 24.04 82.00 1.98
N GLY A 645 23.84 81.30 3.11
CA GLY A 645 22.53 81.15 3.74
C GLY A 645 21.50 80.41 2.85
N TYR A 646 21.97 79.52 2.00
CA TYR A 646 21.13 78.83 1.03
C TYR A 646 20.81 77.40 1.49
N ASN A 647 19.54 77.06 1.60
CA ASN A 647 19.08 75.67 1.82
C ASN A 647 19.08 74.92 0.50
N PHE A 648 20.27 74.51 0.03
CA PHE A 648 20.43 73.89 -1.27
C PHE A 648 20.00 72.41 -1.27
N SER A 649 18.92 72.12 -1.99
CA SER A 649 18.32 70.78 -2.09
C SER A 649 19.16 69.75 -2.84
N GLY A 650 20.21 70.19 -3.57
CA GLY A 650 21.13 69.33 -4.31
C GLY A 650 22.16 68.61 -3.45
N ILE A 651 22.20 68.81 -2.12
CA ILE A 651 23.06 68.09 -1.19
C ILE A 651 22.26 67.00 -0.46
N ILE A 652 22.61 65.76 -0.66
CA ILE A 652 22.10 64.63 0.08
C ILE A 652 23.09 64.26 1.18
N LYS A 653 22.74 64.59 2.43
CA LYS A 653 23.58 64.30 3.60
C LYS A 653 23.42 62.89 4.09
N PRO A 654 24.45 62.25 4.66
CA PRO A 654 24.36 60.94 5.31
C PRO A 654 23.34 61.00 6.46
N LYS A 655 22.45 59.98 6.52
CA LYS A 655 21.47 59.81 7.62
C LYS A 655 21.96 58.91 8.72
N SER A 656 23.14 58.27 8.52
CA SER A 656 23.78 57.40 9.47
C SER A 656 25.32 57.52 9.40
N PRO A 657 26.10 57.06 10.36
CA PRO A 657 27.54 57.07 10.35
C PRO A 657 28.17 56.37 9.13
N GLU A 658 27.50 55.38 8.59
CA GLU A 658 27.93 54.59 7.42
C GLU A 658 27.48 55.21 6.10
N GLY A 659 26.59 56.19 6.15
CA GLY A 659 26.10 56.89 4.99
C GLY A 659 27.12 57.81 4.35
N HIS A 660 26.90 58.22 3.14
CA HIS A 660 27.80 59.09 2.39
C HIS A 660 27.08 60.28 1.82
N TYR A 661 27.81 61.36 1.57
CA TYR A 661 27.34 62.53 0.86
C TYR A 661 27.09 62.21 -0.61
N SER A 662 26.02 62.77 -1.19
CA SER A 662 25.75 62.74 -2.64
C SER A 662 25.37 64.10 -3.12
N LEU A 663 25.61 64.40 -4.38
CA LEU A 663 25.21 65.62 -5.05
C LEU A 663 24.28 65.29 -6.21
N SER A 664 23.17 66.04 -6.29
CA SER A 664 22.29 66.08 -7.44
C SER A 664 22.75 67.20 -8.37
N TYR A 665 23.41 66.83 -9.47
CA TYR A 665 24.03 67.84 -10.36
C TYR A 665 22.99 68.65 -11.14
N ASP A 666 21.81 68.11 -11.45
CA ASP A 666 20.68 68.78 -12.04
C ASP A 666 20.10 69.87 -11.15
N ALA A 667 20.21 69.77 -9.83
CA ALA A 667 19.80 70.80 -8.88
C ALA A 667 20.58 72.11 -8.98
N PHE A 668 21.79 72.06 -9.53
CA PHE A 668 22.61 73.27 -9.74
C PHE A 668 22.09 74.17 -10.88
N VAL A 669 21.22 73.65 -11.78
CA VAL A 669 20.70 74.45 -12.91
C VAL A 669 19.90 75.64 -12.44
N VAL A 670 19.11 75.53 -11.40
CA VAL A 670 18.27 76.65 -10.90
C VAL A 670 19.14 77.75 -10.28
N PRO A 671 20.08 77.47 -9.37
CA PRO A 671 21.07 78.46 -8.92
C PRO A 671 21.92 79.11 -10.05
N LEU A 672 22.29 78.30 -11.05
CA LEU A 672 23.03 78.77 -12.22
C LEU A 672 22.22 79.78 -13.06
N VAL A 673 20.94 79.45 -13.29
CA VAL A 673 20.02 80.38 -13.97
C VAL A 673 19.89 81.71 -13.20
N LYS A 674 19.73 81.58 -11.87
CA LYS A 674 19.67 82.81 -11.02
C LYS A 674 20.99 83.58 -11.04
N ALA A 675 22.14 82.90 -11.00
CA ALA A 675 23.48 83.53 -11.09
C ALA A 675 23.68 84.27 -12.42
N VAL A 676 23.28 83.65 -13.55
CA VAL A 676 23.30 84.27 -14.86
C VAL A 676 22.38 85.55 -14.91
N GLN A 677 21.21 85.51 -14.31
CA GLN A 677 20.31 86.62 -14.20
C GLN A 677 20.94 87.75 -13.38
N GLU A 678 21.50 87.44 -12.22
CA GLU A 678 22.17 88.45 -11.37
C GLU A 678 23.42 88.96 -12.05
N GLN A 679 24.19 88.19 -12.77
CA GLN A 679 25.35 88.59 -13.56
C GLN A 679 24.93 89.55 -14.69
N GLN A 680 23.78 89.27 -15.37
CA GLN A 680 23.25 90.14 -16.41
C GLN A 680 22.83 91.48 -15.84
N GLU A 681 22.20 91.51 -14.65
CA GLU A 681 21.88 92.77 -13.95
C GLU A 681 23.13 93.56 -13.61
N ILE A 682 24.22 92.93 -13.13
CA ILE A 682 25.51 93.60 -12.88
C ILE A 682 26.10 94.14 -14.17
N ILE A 683 26.11 93.32 -15.25
CA ILE A 683 26.61 93.77 -16.58
C ILE A 683 25.82 94.96 -17.06
N GLN A 684 24.48 94.92 -17.01
CA GLN A 684 23.64 96.05 -17.41
C GLN A 684 23.93 97.33 -16.56
N SER A 685 24.13 97.12 -15.26
CA SER A 685 24.54 98.24 -14.37
C SER A 685 25.91 98.78 -14.73
N LEU A 686 26.88 97.93 -15.05
CA LEU A 686 28.24 98.31 -15.49
C LEU A 686 28.19 99.04 -16.85
N GLU A 687 27.43 98.57 -17.83
CA GLU A 687 27.18 99.24 -19.13
C GLU A 687 26.56 100.59 -18.95
N ASN A 688 25.59 100.72 -18.10
CA ASN A 688 24.96 102.01 -17.78
C ASN A 688 25.98 102.97 -17.13
N ARG A 689 26.80 102.46 -16.18
CA ARG A 689 27.89 103.24 -15.55
C ARG A 689 28.99 103.60 -16.55
N MET A 690 29.36 102.74 -17.45
CA MET A 690 30.33 103.03 -18.51
C MET A 690 29.78 104.11 -19.46
N SER A 691 28.52 104.03 -19.88
CA SER A 691 27.87 105.03 -20.70
C SER A 691 27.84 106.37 -20.01
N GLU A 692 27.52 106.39 -18.71
CA GLU A 692 27.56 107.64 -17.93
C GLU A 692 29.00 108.14 -17.78
N GLN A 693 29.98 107.31 -17.54
CA GLN A 693 31.41 107.67 -17.47
C GLN A 693 31.91 108.17 -18.82
N GLU A 694 31.49 107.59 -19.96
CA GLU A 694 31.82 108.12 -21.30
C GLU A 694 31.26 109.50 -21.52
N LYS A 695 30.03 109.81 -21.07
CA LYS A 695 29.46 111.14 -21.13
C LYS A 695 30.27 112.13 -20.31
N ILE A 696 30.62 111.76 -19.09
CA ILE A 696 31.52 112.57 -18.21
C ILE A 696 32.83 112.79 -18.87
N ASN A 697 33.53 111.74 -19.44
CA ASN A 697 34.74 111.84 -20.12
C ASN A 697 34.71 112.79 -21.36
N LYS A 698 33.62 112.71 -22.16
CA LYS A 698 33.41 113.61 -23.29
C LYS A 698 33.24 115.08 -22.83
N GLU A 699 32.50 115.26 -21.72
CA GLU A 699 32.31 116.61 -21.14
C GLU A 699 33.64 117.13 -20.57
N LEU A 700 34.44 116.31 -19.87
CA LEU A 700 35.76 116.67 -19.41
C LEU A 700 36.73 116.97 -20.58
N GLN A 701 36.67 116.19 -21.67
CA GLN A 701 37.44 116.47 -22.87
C GLN A 701 37.02 117.77 -23.51
N ARG A 702 35.74 118.06 -23.60
CA ARG A 702 35.19 119.34 -24.07
C ARG A 702 35.71 120.51 -23.19
N GLN A 703 35.66 120.41 -21.86
CA GLN A 703 36.18 121.38 -20.92
C GLN A 703 37.71 121.55 -21.03
N LEU A 704 38.40 120.48 -21.25
CA LEU A 704 39.84 120.53 -21.46
C LEU A 704 40.22 121.20 -22.78
N ASP A 705 39.45 120.99 -23.83
CA ASP A 705 39.62 121.66 -25.12
C ASP A 705 39.26 123.15 -25.03
N GLU A 706 38.21 123.50 -24.27
CA GLU A 706 37.81 124.88 -23.95
C GLU A 706 38.96 125.57 -23.15
N LEU A 707 39.50 124.91 -22.16
CA LEU A 707 40.65 125.40 -21.36
C LEU A 707 41.84 125.60 -22.22
N ARG A 708 42.17 124.65 -23.15
CA ARG A 708 43.27 124.74 -24.12
C ARG A 708 43.08 125.95 -25.05
N GLN A 709 41.88 126.21 -25.51
CA GLN A 709 41.55 127.39 -26.31
C GLN A 709 41.70 128.68 -25.51
N LEU A 710 41.28 128.72 -24.26
CA LEU A 710 41.47 129.91 -23.37
C LEU A 710 42.98 130.11 -23.08
N ILE A 711 43.76 129.14 -22.88
CA ILE A 711 45.23 129.25 -22.70
C ILE A 711 45.87 129.75 -23.97
N GLN A 712 45.46 129.25 -25.14
CA GLN A 712 45.97 129.76 -26.43
C GLN A 712 45.54 131.25 -26.69
N HIS A 713 44.40 131.67 -26.23
CA HIS A 713 43.99 133.11 -26.33
C HIS A 713 44.72 134.02 -25.35
N THR A 714 45.21 133.55 -24.22
CA THR A 714 45.92 134.33 -23.24
C THR A 714 47.38 134.50 -23.62
N HIS A 715 47.93 133.68 -24.54
CA HIS A 715 49.30 133.73 -25.04
C HIS A 715 49.48 134.61 -26.31
N HIS A 716 48.37 135.23 -26.81
CA HIS A 716 48.35 136.06 -27.96
C HIS A 716 47.95 137.49 -27.63
N LYS A 717 48.56 138.18 -26.65
CA LYS A 717 48.54 139.64 -26.57
C LYS A 717 49.93 140.21 -26.78
N PRO A 718 50.19 140.86 -27.90
CA PRO A 718 51.44 141.45 -28.11
C PRO A 718 51.60 142.69 -27.19
N GLY A 719 52.79 142.89 -26.72
CA GLY A 719 53.19 144.01 -25.90
C GLY A 719 53.03 145.32 -26.55
N LYS A 720 52.56 146.08 -25.73
CA LYS A 720 52.97 147.42 -25.63
C LYS A 720 53.17 147.77 -24.22
#